data_a1320ca14f834fa746dce9d2d3df3f21
#
_entry.id   a1320ca14f834fa746dce9d2d3df3f21
#
_cell.length_a   1.000
_cell.length_b   1.000
_cell.length_c   1.000
_cell.angle_alpha   90.00
_cell.angle_beta   90.00
_cell.angle_gamma   90.00
#
_symmetry.space_group_name_H-M   'P 1'
#
loop_
_entity.id
_entity.type
_entity.pdbx_description
1 polymer ?
#
loop_
_entity_poly.entity_id
_entity_poly.type
_entity_poly.pdbx_seq_one_letter_code
_entity_poly.pdbx_strand_id
1 'polypeptide(L)'
;MNKLKGKYKAYALLLLLTLTIATLLVGVSAANAQEIPHKKTYAYIIVAPSTTSVNKPVLLIFGITDYLYQWPDGWTGITVTVERPDGKTETLGPFKTDSTGATGASYTPTLVGTYYFQCHFPAQTYNWTVRTSRAPTLYGPIYYEASDSEKFALTVQQEPLPTYPSFGLPTEFWSRPIDSQIREWTYIAGNWPDTPRNLFAPYNQGPETPHILWAKPLIGGGMGALGGGVAGQVADVPGIDDHGFETGDAYEGLFSSRVILGGVLYFNRYKSNGGTNVEQEVVAVDLRTGEELWVRDWNRTRLSFGQIFYWDSYNVHAVYAYLWANPSTGVYDVYEASTGRWIYRMTNVPSGTRVYGPKGEVLIYTLNLANGWMTLWNSSRVVSNAGSFTPYGTTYNCTWTATAPRQGGYEWNKTIPTGLPGSVWTVIHRDLVLGCQNYGGWQQLGEDPIVLWAISLKEGQEGTLLYNLTWRKPVGDKAVSTGAVSVEDRVFTLRVKEDRQIYGFDLDTGRQIWGPTEPLDIRAIYGEEQYIAYGKLFVIARFAGLVYCYDAKTGNKLWTYQVKDPYGGSEAWQKEFAGDLWAIRVLFITDGKIYLGHSEHSPNNPLPRGAPFICLNVETGEEIFRVDGLLRQTDWGARALIGDSIIASMDSYDQRVYAIGKGPSATTVSAPDTAVPLGSSVVIRGKVVDVSPGTKDSGIAMRFPDGVPAVADECMGDWMLYVYKQFPRPTDVKGVWVKLDAINVYTGEYIDIGGTHTDSAGFYTVMWTPPKEGLYTILATFPGSKSYYPSYAETSIGVTAAPPPPPTPETPEIPTPPDYTPILTGLAVAIIVVAILVVYDIISVRKMRK
;
A
#
# COMPACT_ATOMS: atom_id res chain seq x y z
N MET A 1 -1.29 -47.37 -98.78
CA MET A 1 -1.83 -47.90 -97.53
C MET A 1 -1.21 -47.35 -96.27
N ASN A 2 0.04 -46.86 -96.25
CA ASN A 2 0.68 -46.40 -95.02
C ASN A 2 0.29 -45.02 -94.54
N LYS A 3 -0.28 -44.09 -95.33
CA LYS A 3 -0.75 -42.78 -94.92
C LYS A 3 -2.13 -42.77 -94.18
N LEU A 4 -2.94 -43.78 -94.41
CA LEU A 4 -4.25 -43.93 -93.74
C LEU A 4 -4.09 -44.47 -92.30
N LYS A 5 -3.10 -45.40 -92.05
CA LYS A 5 -2.86 -45.95 -90.72
C LYS A 5 -2.36 -44.93 -89.73
N GLY A 6 -1.65 -43.87 -90.20
CA GLY A 6 -1.15 -42.79 -89.35
C GLY A 6 -2.28 -41.88 -88.90
N LYS A 7 -3.27 -41.62 -89.78
CA LYS A 7 -4.41 -40.75 -89.38
C LYS A 7 -5.33 -41.39 -88.30
N TYR A 8 -5.56 -42.71 -88.45
CA TYR A 8 -6.39 -43.46 -87.50
C TYR A 8 -5.68 -43.54 -86.10
N LYS A 9 -4.40 -43.67 -86.06
CA LYS A 9 -3.63 -43.61 -84.82
C LYS A 9 -3.70 -42.19 -84.16
N ALA A 10 -3.61 -41.13 -84.96
CA ALA A 10 -3.75 -39.79 -84.47
C ALA A 10 -5.15 -39.47 -83.89
N TYR A 11 -6.23 -39.99 -84.69
CA TYR A 11 -7.60 -39.82 -84.18
C TYR A 11 -7.88 -40.69 -82.94
N ALA A 12 -7.30 -41.88 -82.81
CA ALA A 12 -7.41 -42.73 -81.66
C ALA A 12 -6.71 -42.14 -80.48
N LEU A 13 -5.52 -41.50 -80.63
CA LEU A 13 -4.84 -40.82 -79.62
C LEU A 13 -5.55 -39.54 -79.16
N LEU A 14 -6.15 -38.82 -80.11
CA LEU A 14 -6.95 -37.62 -79.80
C LEU A 14 -8.22 -38.00 -79.04
N LEU A 15 -8.88 -39.11 -79.42
CA LEU A 15 -10.09 -39.62 -78.77
C LEU A 15 -9.77 -40.17 -77.38
N LEU A 16 -8.57 -40.78 -77.17
CA LEU A 16 -8.10 -41.21 -75.87
C LEU A 16 -7.76 -40.00 -74.97
N LEU A 17 -7.14 -38.98 -75.55
CA LEU A 17 -6.80 -37.75 -74.83
C LEU A 17 -8.05 -36.95 -74.40
N THR A 18 -9.06 -36.89 -75.29
CA THR A 18 -10.34 -36.23 -74.98
C THR A 18 -11.14 -37.05 -73.98
N LEU A 19 -11.10 -38.41 -74.04
CA LEU A 19 -11.74 -39.25 -73.01
C LEU A 19 -11.00 -39.12 -71.63
N THR A 20 -9.65 -39.08 -71.61
CA THR A 20 -8.92 -38.87 -70.39
C THR A 20 -9.13 -37.48 -69.83
N ILE A 21 -9.23 -36.46 -70.66
CA ILE A 21 -9.56 -35.09 -70.19
C ILE A 21 -11.02 -35.04 -69.71
N ALA A 22 -11.94 -35.70 -70.36
CA ALA A 22 -13.33 -35.77 -69.90
C ALA A 22 -13.49 -36.58 -68.61
N THR A 23 -12.71 -37.66 -68.39
CA THR A 23 -12.71 -38.40 -67.13
C THR A 23 -11.98 -37.65 -66.02
N LEU A 24 -10.97 -36.84 -66.32
CA LEU A 24 -10.34 -35.94 -65.38
C LEU A 24 -11.25 -34.76 -65.00
N LEU A 25 -12.07 -34.26 -65.92
CA LEU A 25 -13.09 -33.24 -65.70
C LEU A 25 -14.33 -33.76 -64.93
N VAL A 26 -14.67 -35.04 -65.06
CA VAL A 26 -15.77 -35.65 -64.27
C VAL A 26 -15.27 -36.15 -62.93
N GLY A 27 -13.94 -36.29 -62.74
CA GLY A 27 -13.32 -36.68 -61.48
C GLY A 27 -13.01 -35.50 -60.54
N VAL A 28 -13.19 -34.27 -60.98
CA VAL A 28 -13.32 -33.15 -60.05
C VAL A 28 -14.73 -33.21 -59.49
N SER A 29 -14.94 -34.15 -58.58
CA SER A 29 -16.05 -34.02 -57.63
C SER A 29 -16.05 -32.60 -57.19
N ALA A 30 -17.10 -31.85 -57.52
CA ALA A 30 -17.38 -30.63 -56.77
C ALA A 30 -17.30 -31.07 -55.29
N ALA A 31 -16.24 -30.68 -54.62
CA ALA A 31 -16.22 -30.78 -53.19
C ALA A 31 -17.47 -30.02 -52.80
N ASN A 32 -18.52 -30.75 -52.42
CA ASN A 32 -19.69 -30.15 -51.81
C ASN A 32 -19.13 -29.31 -50.74
N ALA A 33 -19.07 -28.01 -50.97
CA ALA A 33 -18.79 -27.07 -49.89
C ALA A 33 -19.87 -27.38 -48.85
N GLN A 34 -19.50 -28.10 -47.83
CA GLN A 34 -20.42 -28.52 -46.80
C GLN A 34 -20.98 -27.20 -46.27
N GLU A 35 -22.25 -26.98 -46.51
CA GLU A 35 -22.94 -25.76 -46.14
C GLU A 35 -22.75 -25.63 -44.63
N ILE A 36 -22.11 -24.50 -44.20
CA ILE A 36 -21.83 -24.26 -42.78
C ILE A 36 -23.19 -24.17 -42.08
N PRO A 37 -23.45 -25.00 -41.05
CA PRO A 37 -24.72 -24.93 -40.34
C PRO A 37 -24.93 -23.52 -39.74
N HIS A 38 -26.13 -22.99 -39.94
CA HIS A 38 -26.57 -21.73 -39.37
C HIS A 38 -27.31 -21.95 -38.08
N LYS A 39 -27.00 -21.11 -37.05
CA LYS A 39 -27.68 -21.14 -35.78
C LYS A 39 -28.17 -19.72 -35.42
N LYS A 40 -29.46 -19.61 -35.11
CA LYS A 40 -30.03 -18.38 -34.55
C LYS A 40 -29.48 -18.13 -33.18
N THR A 41 -29.21 -16.86 -32.86
CA THR A 41 -28.78 -16.42 -31.57
C THR A 41 -29.81 -15.53 -30.88
N TYR A 42 -29.70 -15.39 -29.60
CA TYR A 42 -30.59 -14.57 -28.79
C TYR A 42 -29.75 -13.67 -27.90
N ALA A 43 -29.62 -12.39 -28.29
CA ALA A 43 -28.96 -11.38 -27.49
C ALA A 43 -29.86 -10.95 -26.34
N TYR A 44 -29.25 -10.58 -25.23
CA TYR A 44 -29.95 -10.04 -24.08
C TYR A 44 -29.14 -8.91 -23.43
N ILE A 45 -29.84 -8.04 -22.70
CA ILE A 45 -29.25 -7.03 -21.85
C ILE A 45 -30.09 -6.86 -20.58
N ILE A 46 -29.41 -6.70 -19.46
CA ILE A 46 -29.98 -6.38 -18.14
C ILE A 46 -29.24 -5.17 -17.61
N VAL A 47 -29.95 -4.22 -17.04
CA VAL A 47 -29.37 -3.06 -16.36
C VAL A 47 -29.73 -3.13 -14.88
N ALA A 48 -28.72 -3.13 -14.04
CA ALA A 48 -28.90 -3.28 -12.61
C ALA A 48 -28.19 -2.15 -11.83
N PRO A 49 -28.92 -1.41 -10.94
CA PRO A 49 -30.35 -1.46 -10.76
C PRO A 49 -31.12 -0.84 -11.95
N SER A 50 -32.39 -1.18 -12.11
CA SER A 50 -33.25 -0.60 -13.17
C SER A 50 -33.71 0.83 -12.89
N THR A 51 -33.43 1.35 -11.69
CA THR A 51 -33.59 2.75 -11.29
C THR A 51 -32.34 3.21 -10.57
N THR A 52 -31.82 4.38 -10.94
CA THR A 52 -30.63 4.97 -10.31
C THR A 52 -30.75 6.49 -10.19
N SER A 53 -29.75 7.13 -9.59
CA SER A 53 -29.64 8.58 -9.52
C SER A 53 -28.62 9.09 -10.55
N VAL A 54 -28.73 10.35 -10.92
CA VAL A 54 -27.74 11.04 -11.76
C VAL A 54 -26.34 10.85 -11.19
N ASN A 55 -25.37 10.58 -12.07
CA ASN A 55 -23.96 10.35 -11.76
C ASN A 55 -23.68 9.12 -10.86
N LYS A 56 -24.62 8.20 -10.75
CA LYS A 56 -24.40 6.90 -10.10
C LYS A 56 -24.29 5.80 -11.15
N PRO A 57 -23.23 4.98 -11.10
CA PRO A 57 -23.06 3.93 -12.09
C PRO A 57 -24.10 2.83 -11.95
N VAL A 58 -24.47 2.23 -13.07
CA VAL A 58 -25.26 1.01 -13.18
C VAL A 58 -24.43 -0.07 -13.85
N LEU A 59 -24.68 -1.32 -13.51
CA LEU A 59 -24.09 -2.46 -14.15
C LEU A 59 -24.93 -2.87 -15.35
N LEU A 60 -24.31 -2.99 -16.50
CA LEU A 60 -24.86 -3.61 -17.70
C LEU A 60 -24.37 -5.05 -17.75
N ILE A 61 -25.28 -6.01 -17.85
CA ILE A 61 -24.96 -7.42 -18.07
C ILE A 61 -25.59 -7.79 -19.42
N PHE A 62 -24.78 -8.21 -20.37
CA PHE A 62 -25.25 -8.45 -21.73
C PHE A 62 -24.43 -9.54 -22.43
N GLY A 63 -24.98 -10.05 -23.53
CA GLY A 63 -24.37 -11.10 -24.30
C GLY A 63 -25.41 -11.87 -25.12
N ILE A 64 -25.12 -13.13 -25.39
CA ILE A 64 -26.07 -14.07 -26.06
C ILE A 64 -26.23 -15.32 -25.20
N THR A 65 -27.33 -16.01 -25.36
CA THR A 65 -27.65 -17.23 -24.58
C THR A 65 -26.76 -18.43 -24.94
N ASP A 66 -26.00 -18.34 -26.00
CA ASP A 66 -25.08 -19.39 -26.41
C ASP A 66 -23.73 -19.25 -25.72
N TYR A 67 -23.31 -20.29 -25.03
CA TYR A 67 -21.99 -20.36 -24.41
C TYR A 67 -20.97 -21.01 -25.35
N LEU A 68 -19.68 -20.73 -25.11
CA LEU A 68 -18.53 -21.37 -25.71
C LEU A 68 -17.93 -22.37 -24.74
N TYR A 69 -17.64 -23.56 -25.21
CA TYR A 69 -17.14 -24.64 -24.35
C TYR A 69 -15.68 -24.46 -23.96
N GLN A 70 -14.94 -23.65 -24.71
CA GLN A 70 -13.49 -23.55 -24.56
C GLN A 70 -13.09 -22.21 -23.95
N TRP A 71 -12.60 -22.25 -22.74
CA TRP A 71 -11.92 -21.09 -22.13
C TRP A 71 -10.53 -20.89 -22.80
N PRO A 72 -10.07 -19.65 -23.08
CA PRO A 72 -10.66 -18.35 -22.79
C PRO A 72 -11.45 -17.76 -23.98
N ASP A 73 -12.10 -18.58 -24.79
CA ASP A 73 -12.90 -18.12 -25.91
C ASP A 73 -14.08 -17.28 -25.40
N GLY A 74 -14.51 -16.34 -26.20
CA GLY A 74 -15.65 -15.47 -25.97
C GLY A 74 -16.14 -14.90 -27.28
N TRP A 75 -17.43 -14.60 -27.37
CA TRP A 75 -18.01 -13.89 -28.49
C TRP A 75 -17.43 -12.48 -28.58
N THR A 76 -17.09 -12.05 -29.78
CA THR A 76 -16.42 -10.74 -30.00
C THR A 76 -17.32 -9.78 -30.75
N GLY A 77 -17.00 -8.48 -30.68
CA GLY A 77 -17.69 -7.45 -31.45
C GLY A 77 -19.07 -7.08 -30.95
N ILE A 78 -19.44 -7.50 -29.74
CA ILE A 78 -20.71 -7.10 -29.13
C ILE A 78 -20.72 -5.61 -28.82
N THR A 79 -21.80 -4.94 -29.15
CA THR A 79 -21.99 -3.51 -28.85
C THR A 79 -23.29 -3.30 -28.08
N VAL A 80 -23.34 -2.18 -27.33
CA VAL A 80 -24.55 -1.74 -26.65
C VAL A 80 -24.88 -0.35 -27.12
N THR A 81 -26.07 -0.17 -27.69
CA THR A 81 -26.62 1.13 -28.00
C THR A 81 -27.32 1.71 -26.78
N VAL A 82 -27.03 2.96 -26.44
CA VAL A 82 -27.66 3.70 -25.35
C VAL A 82 -28.42 4.88 -25.93
N GLU A 83 -29.74 4.88 -25.80
CA GLU A 83 -30.58 6.01 -26.13
C GLU A 83 -30.77 6.86 -24.86
N ARG A 84 -30.40 8.11 -24.94
CA ARG A 84 -30.40 9.04 -23.81
C ARG A 84 -31.71 9.85 -23.75
N PRO A 85 -32.08 10.40 -22.60
CA PRO A 85 -33.28 11.26 -22.49
C PRO A 85 -33.26 12.52 -23.36
N ASP A 86 -32.07 13.01 -23.76
CA ASP A 86 -31.92 14.15 -24.67
C ASP A 86 -32.03 13.77 -26.14
N GLY A 87 -32.42 12.52 -26.42
CA GLY A 87 -32.58 12.00 -27.79
C GLY A 87 -31.29 11.64 -28.51
N LYS A 88 -30.15 11.77 -27.84
CA LYS A 88 -28.85 11.31 -28.37
C LYS A 88 -28.67 9.83 -28.18
N THR A 89 -27.97 9.23 -29.11
CA THR A 89 -27.59 7.82 -29.08
C THR A 89 -26.08 7.71 -29.01
N GLU A 90 -25.60 6.84 -28.17
CA GLU A 90 -24.18 6.48 -28.06
C GLU A 90 -24.03 4.96 -28.19
N THR A 91 -22.86 4.50 -28.63
CA THR A 91 -22.55 3.08 -28.75
C THR A 91 -21.36 2.76 -27.88
N LEU A 92 -21.54 1.78 -26.98
CA LEU A 92 -20.48 1.25 -26.13
C LEU A 92 -19.90 -0.02 -26.77
N GLY A 93 -18.62 -0.23 -26.59
CA GLY A 93 -17.92 -1.39 -27.14
C GLY A 93 -16.97 -1.04 -28.29
N PRO A 94 -16.53 -2.02 -29.09
CA PRO A 94 -16.96 -3.43 -29.04
C PRO A 94 -16.46 -4.20 -27.82
N PHE A 95 -17.27 -5.11 -27.34
CA PHE A 95 -16.96 -5.96 -26.18
C PHE A 95 -16.68 -7.42 -26.61
N LYS A 96 -16.05 -8.15 -25.72
CA LYS A 96 -15.90 -9.60 -25.79
C LYS A 96 -16.56 -10.24 -24.57
N THR A 97 -17.31 -11.32 -24.79
CA THR A 97 -17.86 -12.12 -23.68
C THR A 97 -16.80 -13.03 -23.05
N ASP A 98 -17.09 -13.57 -21.91
CA ASP A 98 -16.44 -14.79 -21.45
C ASP A 98 -17.02 -16.03 -22.18
N SER A 99 -16.58 -17.22 -21.76
CA SER A 99 -17.07 -18.49 -22.36
C SER A 99 -18.52 -18.79 -22.02
N THR A 100 -19.14 -18.14 -21.06
CA THR A 100 -20.57 -18.31 -20.74
C THR A 100 -21.49 -17.56 -21.70
N GLY A 101 -20.92 -16.75 -22.59
CA GLY A 101 -21.67 -15.95 -23.54
C GLY A 101 -22.07 -14.57 -22.97
N ALA A 102 -21.68 -14.26 -21.75
CA ALA A 102 -22.00 -13.03 -21.06
C ALA A 102 -20.78 -12.12 -20.88
N THR A 103 -21.01 -10.82 -20.73
CA THR A 103 -20.04 -9.84 -20.28
C THR A 103 -20.74 -8.74 -19.52
N GLY A 104 -19.99 -7.82 -18.93
CA GLY A 104 -20.55 -6.68 -18.21
C GLY A 104 -19.76 -5.40 -18.44
N ALA A 105 -20.44 -4.28 -18.29
CA ALA A 105 -19.84 -2.96 -18.31
C ALA A 105 -20.53 -2.05 -17.29
N SER A 106 -19.83 -1.02 -16.85
CA SER A 106 -20.42 0.03 -16.03
C SER A 106 -20.82 1.20 -16.92
N TYR A 107 -21.99 1.77 -16.66
CA TYR A 107 -22.46 2.99 -17.31
C TYR A 107 -22.90 4.02 -16.27
N THR A 108 -22.47 5.28 -16.43
CA THR A 108 -22.84 6.34 -15.50
C THR A 108 -23.75 7.34 -16.21
N PRO A 109 -25.06 7.35 -15.94
CA PRO A 109 -25.99 8.28 -16.54
C PRO A 109 -25.80 9.70 -15.97
N THR A 110 -25.79 10.69 -16.88
CA THR A 110 -25.54 12.10 -16.52
C THR A 110 -26.78 12.99 -16.58
N LEU A 111 -27.91 12.48 -17.04
CA LEU A 111 -29.18 13.21 -17.16
C LEU A 111 -30.29 12.48 -16.45
N VAL A 112 -31.20 13.22 -15.88
CA VAL A 112 -32.48 12.69 -15.36
C VAL A 112 -33.38 12.26 -16.53
N GLY A 113 -34.07 11.15 -16.38
CA GLY A 113 -34.99 10.64 -17.39
C GLY A 113 -34.81 9.17 -17.68
N THR A 114 -35.41 8.69 -18.75
CA THR A 114 -35.33 7.29 -19.13
C THR A 114 -34.27 7.08 -20.21
N TYR A 115 -33.37 6.15 -19.94
CA TYR A 115 -32.41 5.65 -20.90
C TYR A 115 -32.88 4.29 -21.43
N TYR A 116 -32.59 3.98 -22.69
CA TYR A 116 -32.84 2.65 -23.23
C TYR A 116 -31.52 2.04 -23.71
N PHE A 117 -31.28 0.80 -23.33
CA PHE A 117 -30.11 0.03 -23.66
C PHE A 117 -30.48 -1.15 -24.53
N GLN A 118 -29.72 -1.41 -25.58
CA GLN A 118 -29.93 -2.53 -26.47
C GLN A 118 -28.59 -3.18 -26.83
N CYS A 119 -28.48 -4.48 -26.64
CA CYS A 119 -27.30 -5.28 -27.01
C CYS A 119 -27.41 -5.75 -28.45
N HIS A 120 -26.31 -5.66 -29.19
CA HIS A 120 -26.17 -6.11 -30.58
C HIS A 120 -25.06 -7.14 -30.65
N PHE A 121 -25.40 -8.34 -31.08
CA PHE A 121 -24.46 -9.42 -31.38
C PHE A 121 -24.24 -9.49 -32.92
N PRO A 122 -23.01 -9.31 -33.42
CA PRO A 122 -22.69 -9.44 -34.81
C PRO A 122 -22.59 -10.92 -35.20
N ALA A 123 -23.06 -11.25 -36.41
CA ALA A 123 -22.88 -12.60 -36.90
C ALA A 123 -21.43 -13.03 -36.97
N GLN A 124 -21.13 -14.25 -36.58
CA GLN A 124 -19.76 -14.77 -36.61
C GLN A 124 -19.74 -16.30 -36.71
N THR A 125 -18.66 -16.81 -37.30
CA THR A 125 -18.42 -18.24 -37.36
C THR A 125 -17.51 -18.68 -36.23
N TYR A 126 -17.90 -19.76 -35.55
CA TYR A 126 -17.08 -20.33 -34.48
C TYR A 126 -16.72 -21.79 -34.79
N ASN A 127 -15.45 -22.13 -34.62
CA ASN A 127 -14.92 -23.46 -34.82
C ASN A 127 -14.85 -24.22 -33.49
N TRP A 128 -15.73 -25.23 -33.35
CA TRP A 128 -15.77 -26.01 -32.12
C TRP A 128 -14.67 -27.06 -32.09
N THR A 129 -13.83 -27.03 -31.07
CA THR A 129 -12.87 -28.08 -30.74
C THR A 129 -13.18 -28.60 -29.36
N VAL A 130 -14.04 -29.59 -29.23
CA VAL A 130 -14.33 -30.19 -27.92
C VAL A 130 -13.31 -31.27 -27.64
N ARG A 131 -12.42 -31.05 -26.72
CA ARG A 131 -11.51 -32.05 -26.15
C ARG A 131 -12.17 -32.66 -24.92
N THR A 132 -12.85 -33.77 -25.07
CA THR A 132 -13.25 -34.60 -23.95
C THR A 132 -12.20 -35.67 -23.70
N SER A 133 -12.02 -36.10 -22.44
CA SER A 133 -11.09 -37.16 -22.06
C SER A 133 -11.39 -38.49 -22.69
N ARG A 134 -12.50 -38.66 -23.43
CA ARG A 134 -12.97 -39.93 -23.99
C ARG A 134 -12.98 -40.02 -25.53
N ALA A 135 -13.04 -38.93 -26.22
CA ALA A 135 -12.78 -38.75 -27.66
C ALA A 135 -12.95 -37.30 -28.05
N PRO A 136 -12.01 -36.65 -28.75
CA PRO A 136 -12.22 -35.32 -29.27
C PRO A 136 -13.27 -35.41 -30.36
N THR A 137 -14.46 -34.85 -30.15
CA THR A 137 -15.46 -34.68 -31.23
C THR A 137 -15.23 -33.31 -31.82
N LEU A 138 -14.75 -33.29 -33.03
CA LEU A 138 -14.64 -32.07 -33.82
C LEU A 138 -16.02 -31.75 -34.37
N TYR A 139 -16.64 -30.69 -33.89
CA TYR A 139 -17.78 -30.09 -34.57
C TYR A 139 -17.22 -29.06 -35.55
N GLY A 140 -17.60 -29.17 -36.82
CA GLY A 140 -17.22 -28.21 -37.84
C GLY A 140 -17.65 -26.79 -37.49
N PRO A 141 -17.23 -25.81 -38.32
CA PRO A 141 -17.64 -24.43 -38.10
C PRO A 141 -19.16 -24.31 -38.13
N ILE A 142 -19.71 -23.52 -37.19
CA ILE A 142 -21.12 -23.12 -37.13
C ILE A 142 -21.16 -21.61 -37.31
N TYR A 143 -22.04 -21.16 -38.21
CA TYR A 143 -22.31 -19.74 -38.38
C TYR A 143 -23.45 -19.32 -37.45
N TYR A 144 -23.13 -18.44 -36.52
CA TYR A 144 -24.05 -17.84 -35.55
C TYR A 144 -24.58 -16.54 -36.15
N GLU A 145 -25.90 -16.46 -36.29
CA GLU A 145 -26.58 -15.33 -36.91
C GLU A 145 -26.52 -14.11 -35.96
N ALA A 146 -26.58 -12.92 -36.53
CA ALA A 146 -26.68 -11.70 -35.74
C ALA A 146 -28.03 -11.65 -35.01
N SER A 147 -28.02 -11.04 -33.83
CA SER A 147 -29.24 -10.79 -33.06
C SER A 147 -29.14 -9.52 -32.23
N ASP A 148 -30.29 -8.89 -32.00
CA ASP A 148 -30.46 -7.74 -31.15
C ASP A 148 -31.30 -8.15 -29.92
N SER A 149 -30.98 -7.61 -28.78
CA SER A 149 -31.82 -7.77 -27.58
C SER A 149 -33.07 -6.89 -27.65
N GLU A 150 -34.04 -7.17 -26.81
CA GLU A 150 -35.04 -6.16 -26.46
C GLU A 150 -34.37 -4.96 -25.81
N LYS A 151 -35.03 -3.80 -25.92
CA LYS A 151 -34.55 -2.59 -25.20
C LYS A 151 -34.87 -2.68 -23.74
N PHE A 152 -33.89 -2.43 -22.91
CA PHE A 152 -34.04 -2.34 -21.46
C PHE A 152 -34.11 -0.88 -21.03
N ALA A 153 -35.13 -0.52 -20.24
CA ALA A 153 -35.32 0.83 -19.74
C ALA A 153 -34.66 1.02 -18.36
N LEU A 154 -33.87 2.08 -18.23
CA LEU A 154 -33.31 2.56 -16.97
C LEU A 154 -33.95 3.88 -16.60
N THR A 155 -34.54 3.97 -15.41
CA THR A 155 -35.05 5.23 -14.87
C THR A 155 -33.95 5.92 -14.07
N VAL A 156 -33.65 7.17 -14.39
CA VAL A 156 -32.65 8.01 -13.70
C VAL A 156 -33.38 9.20 -13.05
N GLN A 157 -33.27 9.29 -11.72
CA GLN A 157 -33.87 10.36 -10.93
C GLN A 157 -32.78 11.30 -10.37
N GLN A 158 -33.22 12.47 -9.89
CA GLN A 158 -32.31 13.44 -9.26
C GLN A 158 -31.96 13.04 -7.83
N GLU A 159 -32.95 12.55 -7.08
CA GLU A 159 -32.79 12.19 -5.68
C GLU A 159 -31.93 10.94 -5.54
N PRO A 160 -30.98 10.94 -4.58
CA PRO A 160 -30.15 9.77 -4.32
C PRO A 160 -30.99 8.57 -3.87
N LEU A 161 -30.75 7.41 -4.47
CA LEU A 161 -31.29 6.15 -4.00
C LEU A 161 -30.45 5.62 -2.82
N PRO A 162 -31.06 4.97 -1.83
CA PRO A 162 -30.33 4.26 -0.80
C PRO A 162 -29.43 3.21 -1.45
N THR A 163 -28.16 3.24 -1.11
CA THR A 163 -27.18 2.22 -1.51
C THR A 163 -26.64 1.53 -0.28
N TYR A 164 -26.14 0.31 -0.42
CA TYR A 164 -25.38 -0.29 0.66
C TYR A 164 -24.23 0.63 1.05
N PRO A 165 -24.05 0.90 2.36
CA PRO A 165 -22.93 1.70 2.79
C PRO A 165 -21.62 0.96 2.46
N SER A 166 -20.64 1.69 1.90
CA SER A 166 -19.29 1.20 1.84
C SER A 166 -18.68 1.31 3.23
N PHE A 167 -18.15 0.22 3.76
CA PHE A 167 -17.41 0.26 5.02
C PHE A 167 -15.93 0.52 4.71
N GLY A 168 -15.33 1.44 5.46
CA GLY A 168 -13.90 1.64 5.48
C GLY A 168 -13.15 0.46 6.12
N LEU A 169 -11.85 0.58 6.24
CA LEU A 169 -11.05 -0.33 7.06
C LEU A 169 -11.57 -0.30 8.52
N PRO A 170 -11.39 -1.39 9.29
CA PRO A 170 -11.75 -1.40 10.70
C PRO A 170 -11.06 -0.26 11.46
N THR A 171 -11.79 0.40 12.36
CA THR A 171 -11.28 1.48 13.21
C THR A 171 -10.56 0.96 14.44
N GLU A 172 -10.75 -0.31 14.77
CA GLU A 172 -10.03 -1.04 15.81
C GLU A 172 -8.89 -1.85 15.20
N PHE A 173 -7.99 -2.36 16.04
CA PHE A 173 -6.92 -3.23 15.56
C PHE A 173 -7.50 -4.48 14.89
N TRP A 174 -7.02 -4.78 13.69
CA TRP A 174 -7.53 -5.87 12.88
C TRP A 174 -6.42 -6.79 12.37
N SER A 175 -6.80 -8.00 12.05
CA SER A 175 -5.96 -9.00 11.39
C SER A 175 -6.70 -9.58 10.19
N ARG A 176 -6.00 -10.24 9.31
CA ARG A 176 -6.63 -10.96 8.20
C ARG A 176 -7.14 -12.35 8.65
N PRO A 177 -8.21 -12.87 8.03
CA PRO A 177 -9.04 -12.25 7.01
C PRO A 177 -9.99 -11.19 7.59
N ILE A 178 -10.39 -10.20 6.78
CA ILE A 178 -11.49 -9.27 7.07
C ILE A 178 -12.58 -9.45 6.03
N ASP A 179 -13.82 -9.12 6.39
CA ASP A 179 -14.94 -9.19 5.45
C ASP A 179 -14.73 -8.25 4.26
N SER A 180 -14.89 -8.79 3.06
CA SER A 180 -14.68 -8.09 1.80
C SER A 180 -15.96 -7.68 1.08
N GLN A 181 -17.14 -8.10 1.53
CA GLN A 181 -18.38 -7.93 0.78
C GLN A 181 -18.71 -6.47 0.47
N ILE A 182 -18.40 -5.58 1.40
CA ILE A 182 -18.72 -4.16 1.33
C ILE A 182 -17.51 -3.27 1.60
N ARG A 183 -16.31 -3.79 1.36
CA ARG A 183 -15.03 -3.08 1.50
C ARG A 183 -14.24 -3.09 0.20
N GLU A 184 -13.58 -1.98 -0.07
CA GLU A 184 -12.65 -1.87 -1.16
C GLU A 184 -11.35 -2.63 -0.84
N TRP A 185 -11.15 -3.76 -1.48
CA TRP A 185 -9.94 -4.57 -1.31
C TRP A 185 -8.67 -3.87 -1.71
N THR A 186 -8.76 -2.84 -2.53
CA THR A 186 -7.63 -2.05 -2.97
C THR A 186 -6.88 -1.39 -1.81
N TYR A 187 -7.58 -1.00 -0.74
CA TYR A 187 -6.96 -0.38 0.45
C TYR A 187 -6.07 -1.33 1.25
N ILE A 188 -6.22 -2.63 1.06
CA ILE A 188 -5.43 -3.65 1.75
C ILE A 188 -4.53 -4.43 0.81
N ALA A 189 -4.36 -3.94 -0.40
CA ALA A 189 -3.40 -4.49 -1.35
C ALA A 189 -1.97 -4.13 -0.90
N GLY A 190 -1.07 -5.08 -1.02
CA GLY A 190 0.36 -4.84 -0.83
C GLY A 190 1.00 -4.16 -2.03
N ASN A 191 2.29 -4.00 -1.99
CA ASN A 191 3.08 -3.38 -3.07
C ASN A 191 3.39 -4.33 -4.24
N TRP A 192 2.86 -5.52 -4.27
CA TRP A 192 3.18 -6.52 -5.30
C TRP A 192 2.97 -6.06 -6.75
N PRO A 193 1.96 -5.20 -7.07
CA PRO A 193 1.80 -4.71 -8.43
C PRO A 193 2.97 -3.86 -8.88
N ASP A 194 3.76 -3.40 -7.94
CA ASP A 194 4.88 -2.49 -8.10
C ASP A 194 4.68 -1.51 -9.27
N THR A 195 4.32 -0.30 -8.95
CA THR A 195 4.28 0.77 -9.95
C THR A 195 5.63 1.48 -9.94
N PRO A 196 6.68 0.89 -10.55
CA PRO A 196 8.06 1.33 -10.37
C PRO A 196 8.29 2.74 -10.86
N ARG A 197 7.36 3.28 -11.65
CA ARG A 197 7.54 4.57 -12.30
C ARG A 197 7.47 5.73 -11.34
N ASN A 198 6.49 5.72 -10.44
CA ASN A 198 6.22 6.88 -9.59
C ASN A 198 6.28 6.55 -8.10
N LEU A 199 6.63 5.31 -7.73
CA LEU A 199 6.62 4.83 -6.35
C LEU A 199 5.28 5.13 -5.66
N PHE A 200 4.20 5.14 -6.44
CA PHE A 200 2.88 5.49 -5.98
C PHE A 200 2.12 4.25 -5.54
N ALA A 201 1.68 4.25 -4.28
CA ALA A 201 0.92 3.16 -3.68
C ALA A 201 -0.48 3.67 -3.27
N PRO A 202 -1.44 3.78 -4.22
CA PRO A 202 -2.70 4.49 -4.01
C PRO A 202 -3.63 3.84 -2.98
N TYR A 203 -3.44 2.57 -2.68
CA TYR A 203 -4.39 1.73 -1.95
C TYR A 203 -4.00 1.50 -0.49
N ASN A 204 -3.29 2.44 0.13
CA ASN A 204 -2.88 2.38 1.52
C ASN A 204 -3.25 3.66 2.24
N GLN A 205 -3.49 3.58 3.54
CA GLN A 205 -3.50 4.73 4.44
C GLN A 205 -2.08 4.94 4.94
N GLY A 206 -1.52 6.10 4.67
CA GLY A 206 -0.15 6.41 5.08
C GLY A 206 -0.08 6.70 6.57
N PRO A 207 0.76 6.00 7.37
CA PRO A 207 0.98 6.33 8.77
C PRO A 207 1.38 7.79 8.99
N GLU A 208 0.78 8.44 9.98
CA GLU A 208 1.06 9.84 10.30
C GLU A 208 2.01 10.01 11.50
N THR A 209 2.58 8.91 11.96
CA THR A 209 3.59 8.85 13.02
C THR A 209 4.58 7.73 12.74
N PRO A 210 5.80 7.79 13.25
CA PRO A 210 6.81 6.74 13.09
C PRO A 210 6.66 5.62 14.12
N HIS A 211 5.43 5.27 14.54
CA HIS A 211 5.19 4.24 15.53
C HIS A 211 5.61 2.86 15.02
N ILE A 212 6.45 2.16 15.77
CA ILE A 212 7.01 0.85 15.43
C ILE A 212 6.13 -0.25 15.99
N LEU A 213 5.67 -1.14 15.12
CA LEU A 213 4.92 -2.34 15.51
C LEU A 213 5.84 -3.46 15.98
N TRP A 214 6.93 -3.65 15.29
CA TRP A 214 7.96 -4.66 15.60
C TRP A 214 9.27 -4.36 14.86
N ALA A 215 10.35 -4.94 15.34
CA ALA A 215 11.66 -4.92 14.72
C ALA A 215 12.26 -6.32 14.75
N LYS A 216 12.85 -6.79 13.64
CA LYS A 216 13.46 -8.10 13.53
C LYS A 216 14.83 -8.03 12.88
N PRO A 217 15.82 -8.79 13.34
CA PRO A 217 17.12 -8.84 12.69
C PRO A 217 16.98 -9.41 11.27
N LEU A 218 17.62 -8.77 10.30
CA LEU A 218 17.73 -9.24 8.93
C LEU A 218 18.73 -10.41 8.82
N ILE A 219 19.79 -10.31 9.59
CA ILE A 219 20.82 -11.34 9.74
C ILE A 219 20.97 -11.71 11.21
N GLY A 220 21.44 -12.92 11.49
CA GLY A 220 21.63 -13.38 12.87
C GLY A 220 22.72 -12.61 13.60
N GLY A 221 22.34 -12.02 14.73
CA GLY A 221 23.27 -11.37 15.65
C GLY A 221 23.11 -9.85 15.72
N GLY A 222 23.28 -9.31 16.91
CA GLY A 222 22.97 -7.94 17.26
C GLY A 222 23.68 -6.90 16.43
N MET A 223 24.92 -6.68 16.56
CA MET A 223 25.64 -5.90 15.61
C MET A 223 25.77 -6.75 14.34
N GLY A 224 25.03 -6.43 13.33
CA GLY A 224 25.13 -7.11 12.03
C GLY A 224 26.54 -7.22 11.54
N ALA A 225 27.37 -6.31 12.01
CA ALA A 225 28.82 -6.31 11.86
C ALA A 225 29.51 -7.62 12.28
N LEU A 226 29.04 -8.27 13.32
CA LEU A 226 29.69 -9.51 13.80
C LEU A 226 29.30 -10.74 13.00
N GLY A 227 28.22 -10.70 12.28
CA GLY A 227 27.79 -11.82 11.44
C GLY A 227 27.79 -11.55 9.95
N GLY A 228 28.08 -10.35 9.52
CA GLY A 228 27.78 -9.99 8.16
C GLY A 228 28.82 -9.18 7.41
N GLY A 229 28.37 -8.66 6.31
CA GLY A 229 29.20 -8.03 5.30
C GLY A 229 30.09 -6.86 5.73
N VAL A 230 29.87 -6.31 6.90
CA VAL A 230 30.70 -5.19 7.38
C VAL A 230 32.02 -5.67 7.98
N ALA A 231 32.01 -6.82 8.64
CA ALA A 231 33.23 -7.39 9.23
C ALA A 231 34.34 -7.64 8.22
N GLY A 232 33.98 -7.97 6.98
CA GLY A 232 34.96 -8.16 5.91
C GLY A 232 35.59 -6.86 5.42
N GLN A 233 34.96 -5.72 5.63
CA GLN A 233 35.52 -4.42 5.21
C GLN A 233 36.42 -3.80 6.28
N VAL A 234 36.22 -4.18 7.52
CA VAL A 234 36.95 -3.63 8.65
C VAL A 234 38.21 -4.44 8.99
N ALA A 235 38.22 -5.72 8.65
CA ALA A 235 39.30 -6.62 9.01
C ALA A 235 40.67 -6.32 8.38
N ASP A 236 40.69 -5.58 7.30
CA ASP A 236 41.91 -5.32 6.53
C ASP A 236 42.52 -3.93 6.79
N VAL A 237 42.01 -3.17 7.69
CA VAL A 237 42.46 -1.79 7.94
C VAL A 237 43.31 -1.71 9.19
N PRO A 238 44.59 -1.60 9.08
CA PRO A 238 45.47 -1.26 10.22
C PRO A 238 45.16 0.17 10.68
N GLY A 239 44.63 0.31 11.86
CA GLY A 239 44.19 1.59 12.37
C GLY A 239 42.82 1.92 11.84
N ILE A 240 41.92 1.03 12.10
CA ILE A 240 40.50 1.16 11.81
C ILE A 240 40.06 2.60 12.03
N ASP A 241 40.15 3.30 11.01
CA ASP A 241 39.46 4.52 10.80
C ASP A 241 38.08 4.10 10.41
N ASP A 242 37.22 3.89 11.47
CA ASP A 242 36.44 3.54 10.90
C ASP A 242 35.06 3.62 10.97
N HIS A 243 34.58 4.47 10.09
CA HIS A 243 33.19 4.75 9.85
C HIS A 243 32.30 3.49 9.79
N GLY A 244 32.77 2.43 9.13
CA GLY A 244 32.05 1.14 9.10
C GLY A 244 31.91 0.47 10.45
N PHE A 245 32.95 0.47 11.28
CA PHE A 245 32.91 -0.11 12.62
C PHE A 245 32.15 0.77 13.60
N GLU A 246 32.41 2.05 13.60
CA GLU A 246 31.74 3.00 14.50
C GLU A 246 30.27 3.21 14.16
N THR A 247 29.91 3.19 12.88
CA THR A 247 28.52 3.39 12.48
C THR A 247 27.71 2.11 12.41
N GLY A 248 28.33 0.93 12.40
CA GLY A 248 27.64 -0.34 12.21
C GLY A 248 27.03 -0.47 10.82
N ASP A 249 27.54 0.27 9.86
CA ASP A 249 26.93 0.44 8.56
C ASP A 249 27.16 -0.75 7.63
N ALA A 250 26.09 -1.37 7.12
CA ALA A 250 26.17 -2.24 5.97
C ALA A 250 25.85 -1.43 4.73
N TYR A 251 26.86 -1.02 4.05
CA TYR A 251 26.77 -0.27 2.81
C TYR A 251 25.90 -0.96 1.75
N GLU A 252 26.06 -2.25 1.59
CA GLU A 252 25.30 -3.06 0.66
C GLU A 252 23.91 -3.41 1.23
N GLY A 253 22.90 -3.06 0.50
CA GLY A 253 21.53 -3.30 0.96
C GLY A 253 21.14 -4.77 0.91
N LEU A 254 20.95 -5.34 2.08
CA LEU A 254 20.55 -6.74 2.24
C LEU A 254 19.05 -6.97 2.09
N PHE A 255 18.24 -5.92 2.07
CA PHE A 255 16.77 -5.98 2.00
C PHE A 255 16.26 -5.74 0.58
N SER A 256 16.91 -6.35 -0.42
CA SER A 256 16.48 -6.29 -1.82
C SER A 256 15.45 -7.35 -2.16
N SER A 257 14.69 -7.15 -3.24
CA SER A 257 13.70 -8.11 -3.74
C SER A 257 12.69 -8.55 -2.68
N ARG A 258 12.09 -7.59 -2.00
CA ARG A 258 11.03 -7.80 -1.01
C ARG A 258 9.67 -7.47 -1.61
N VAL A 259 8.62 -8.12 -1.11
CA VAL A 259 7.25 -7.92 -1.57
C VAL A 259 6.26 -8.13 -0.43
N ILE A 260 5.16 -7.41 -0.45
CA ILE A 260 4.02 -7.63 0.43
C ILE A 260 2.87 -8.17 -0.42
N LEU A 261 2.36 -9.33 -0.04
CA LEU A 261 1.18 -9.97 -0.62
C LEU A 261 0.21 -10.34 0.48
N GLY A 262 -1.01 -9.84 0.41
CA GLY A 262 -2.06 -10.30 1.32
C GLY A 262 -1.74 -10.18 2.81
N GLY A 263 -1.03 -9.14 3.24
CA GLY A 263 -0.63 -8.91 4.63
C GLY A 263 0.61 -9.68 5.07
N VAL A 264 1.33 -10.30 4.16
CA VAL A 264 2.57 -11.02 4.44
C VAL A 264 3.74 -10.34 3.73
N LEU A 265 4.78 -10.06 4.46
CA LEU A 265 6.06 -9.56 3.97
C LEU A 265 6.97 -10.73 3.61
N TYR A 266 7.46 -10.74 2.38
CA TYR A 266 8.43 -11.72 1.88
C TYR A 266 9.73 -11.01 1.53
N PHE A 267 10.85 -11.56 1.98
CA PHE A 267 12.18 -11.03 1.69
C PHE A 267 13.25 -12.11 1.75
N ASN A 268 14.42 -11.79 1.19
CA ASN A 268 15.58 -12.66 1.28
C ASN A 268 16.34 -12.37 2.57
N ARG A 269 16.62 -13.42 3.36
CA ARG A 269 17.48 -13.38 4.54
C ARG A 269 18.76 -14.15 4.28
N TYR A 270 19.89 -13.51 4.54
CA TYR A 270 21.19 -14.11 4.31
C TYR A 270 21.64 -14.87 5.56
N LYS A 271 22.15 -16.07 5.38
CA LYS A 271 22.76 -16.86 6.47
C LYS A 271 24.19 -16.44 6.75
N SER A 272 24.84 -15.79 5.80
CA SER A 272 26.21 -15.27 5.94
C SER A 272 26.36 -13.99 5.11
N ASN A 273 27.53 -13.35 5.23
CA ASN A 273 27.74 -12.03 4.63
C ASN A 273 27.56 -12.01 3.11
N GLY A 274 26.44 -11.60 2.69
CA GLY A 274 25.99 -10.88 1.55
C GLY A 274 26.50 -11.17 0.14
N GLY A 275 27.42 -12.08 -0.07
CA GLY A 275 27.85 -12.44 -1.42
C GLY A 275 26.73 -13.17 -2.19
N THR A 276 26.69 -13.00 -3.50
CA THR A 276 25.73 -13.67 -4.38
C THR A 276 25.77 -15.19 -4.35
N ASN A 277 26.84 -15.76 -3.77
CA ASN A 277 27.10 -17.19 -3.73
C ASN A 277 26.85 -17.82 -2.36
N VAL A 278 26.33 -17.07 -1.39
CA VAL A 278 26.07 -17.58 -0.07
C VAL A 278 24.65 -18.12 0.05
N GLU A 279 24.50 -19.02 0.99
CA GLU A 279 23.23 -19.61 1.33
C GLU A 279 22.25 -18.53 1.79
N GLN A 280 21.08 -18.56 1.20
CA GLN A 280 20.02 -17.59 1.44
C GLN A 280 18.72 -18.29 1.78
N GLU A 281 17.93 -17.61 2.58
CA GLU A 281 16.58 -18.02 2.89
C GLU A 281 15.58 -17.02 2.37
N VAL A 282 14.44 -17.49 1.92
CA VAL A 282 13.27 -16.67 1.71
C VAL A 282 12.38 -16.82 2.94
N VAL A 283 12.01 -15.69 3.50
CA VAL A 283 11.25 -15.61 4.76
C VAL A 283 9.90 -14.98 4.48
N ALA A 284 8.85 -15.55 5.05
CA ALA A 284 7.52 -14.96 5.09
C ALA A 284 7.22 -14.53 6.53
N VAL A 285 6.87 -13.28 6.69
CA VAL A 285 6.55 -12.67 7.99
C VAL A 285 5.16 -12.05 7.92
N ASP A 286 4.30 -12.37 8.89
CA ASP A 286 3.06 -11.63 9.06
C ASP A 286 3.37 -10.15 9.30
N LEU A 287 2.83 -9.28 8.44
CA LEU A 287 3.19 -7.87 8.43
C LEU A 287 2.76 -7.13 9.71
N ARG A 288 1.67 -7.58 10.35
CA ARG A 288 1.12 -6.94 11.53
C ARG A 288 1.77 -7.43 12.82
N THR A 289 2.05 -8.73 12.89
CA THR A 289 2.56 -9.35 14.12
C THR A 289 4.07 -9.55 14.11
N GLY A 290 4.71 -9.53 12.96
CA GLY A 290 6.11 -9.88 12.82
C GLY A 290 6.39 -11.38 13.02
N GLU A 291 5.36 -12.22 13.07
CA GLU A 291 5.54 -13.68 13.20
C GLU A 291 6.13 -14.27 11.92
N GLU A 292 7.15 -15.09 12.04
CA GLU A 292 7.69 -15.84 10.92
C GLU A 292 6.75 -17.01 10.59
N LEU A 293 6.05 -16.91 9.45
CA LEU A 293 5.10 -17.92 9.02
C LEU A 293 5.80 -19.13 8.42
N TRP A 294 6.83 -18.90 7.66
CA TRP A 294 7.70 -19.93 7.12
C TRP A 294 9.06 -19.36 6.67
N VAL A 295 10.05 -20.24 6.61
CA VAL A 295 11.39 -20.01 6.08
C VAL A 295 11.73 -21.13 5.10
N ARG A 296 12.26 -20.78 3.92
CA ARG A 296 12.63 -21.73 2.89
C ARG A 296 13.99 -21.41 2.27
N ASP A 297 14.78 -22.45 2.09
CA ASP A 297 15.92 -22.43 1.20
C ASP A 297 15.44 -22.82 -0.20
N TRP A 298 15.63 -21.93 -1.16
CA TRP A 298 15.34 -22.19 -2.57
C TRP A 298 16.61 -22.51 -3.37
N ASN A 299 17.53 -23.26 -2.78
CA ASN A 299 18.78 -23.66 -3.41
C ASN A 299 19.55 -22.46 -3.99
N ARG A 300 19.82 -21.45 -3.13
CA ARG A 300 20.48 -20.19 -3.46
C ARG A 300 19.72 -19.29 -4.46
N THR A 301 18.50 -19.64 -4.82
CA THR A 301 17.67 -18.79 -5.67
C THR A 301 17.00 -17.72 -4.82
N ARG A 302 16.96 -16.51 -5.32
CA ARG A 302 16.37 -15.35 -4.63
C ARG A 302 14.95 -15.12 -5.07
N LEU A 303 14.13 -14.64 -4.15
CA LEU A 303 12.86 -13.99 -4.47
C LEU A 303 13.13 -12.81 -5.44
N SER A 304 12.38 -12.72 -6.52
CA SER A 304 12.46 -11.63 -7.49
C SER A 304 11.27 -10.69 -7.41
N PHE A 305 10.06 -11.24 -7.39
CA PHE A 305 8.82 -10.47 -7.34
C PHE A 305 7.65 -11.36 -6.89
N GLY A 306 6.51 -10.73 -6.62
CA GLY A 306 5.28 -11.39 -6.23
C GLY A 306 4.16 -11.24 -7.24
N GLN A 307 3.11 -12.02 -7.09
CA GLN A 307 1.93 -11.96 -7.93
C GLN A 307 0.71 -12.39 -7.14
N ILE A 308 -0.37 -11.61 -7.24
CA ILE A 308 -1.72 -12.09 -6.96
C ILE A 308 -2.41 -12.24 -8.31
N PHE A 309 -2.89 -13.44 -8.57
CA PHE A 309 -3.46 -13.81 -9.87
C PHE A 309 -4.90 -14.27 -9.70
N TYR A 310 -5.81 -13.59 -10.39
CA TYR A 310 -7.21 -13.96 -10.46
C TYR A 310 -7.42 -14.89 -11.66
N TRP A 311 -7.73 -16.14 -11.37
CA TRP A 311 -8.14 -17.11 -12.37
C TRP A 311 -9.65 -17.06 -12.55
N ASP A 312 -10.07 -16.93 -13.80
CA ASP A 312 -11.47 -16.84 -14.16
C ASP A 312 -11.72 -17.81 -15.31
N SER A 313 -12.55 -18.79 -15.07
CA SER A 313 -12.99 -19.77 -16.06
C SER A 313 -14.48 -20.05 -15.89
N TYR A 314 -15.02 -20.82 -16.81
CA TYR A 314 -16.46 -21.10 -16.89
C TYR A 314 -17.12 -21.47 -15.55
N ASN A 315 -16.47 -22.29 -14.75
CA ASN A 315 -17.01 -22.77 -13.46
C ASN A 315 -16.12 -22.53 -12.26
N VAL A 316 -14.96 -21.91 -12.44
CA VAL A 316 -13.98 -21.78 -11.36
C VAL A 316 -13.43 -20.36 -11.35
N HIS A 317 -13.68 -19.67 -10.25
CA HIS A 317 -13.05 -18.41 -9.93
C HIS A 317 -12.13 -18.64 -8.74
N ALA A 318 -10.88 -18.25 -8.86
CA ALA A 318 -9.89 -18.45 -7.79
C ALA A 318 -8.87 -17.33 -7.79
N VAL A 319 -8.36 -17.05 -6.60
CA VAL A 319 -7.26 -16.10 -6.39
C VAL A 319 -6.06 -16.88 -5.90
N TYR A 320 -4.95 -16.73 -6.60
CA TYR A 320 -3.68 -17.37 -6.26
C TYR A 320 -2.64 -16.31 -5.91
N ALA A 321 -1.83 -16.59 -4.91
CA ALA A 321 -0.69 -15.77 -4.55
C ALA A 321 0.61 -16.54 -4.82
N TYR A 322 1.46 -15.98 -5.65
CA TYR A 322 2.70 -16.59 -6.10
C TYR A 322 3.91 -15.71 -5.78
N LEU A 323 5.02 -16.39 -5.50
CA LEU A 323 6.35 -15.79 -5.43
C LEU A 323 7.16 -16.30 -6.62
N TRP A 324 7.86 -15.39 -7.26
CA TRP A 324 8.64 -15.67 -8.47
C TRP A 324 10.13 -15.50 -8.20
N ALA A 325 10.90 -16.45 -8.67
CA ALA A 325 12.35 -16.42 -8.63
C ALA A 325 12.92 -16.60 -10.04
N ASN A 326 14.06 -15.98 -10.30
CA ASN A 326 14.74 -16.06 -11.58
C ASN A 326 16.13 -16.69 -11.38
N PRO A 327 16.24 -18.04 -11.40
CA PRO A 327 17.52 -18.71 -11.19
C PRO A 327 18.53 -18.49 -12.32
N SER A 328 18.06 -18.20 -13.54
CA SER A 328 18.93 -17.87 -14.69
C SER A 328 18.11 -17.14 -15.76
N THR A 329 18.79 -16.53 -16.71
CA THR A 329 18.14 -15.81 -17.82
C THR A 329 17.12 -16.70 -18.56
N GLY A 330 15.90 -16.19 -18.70
CA GLY A 330 14.79 -16.90 -19.35
C GLY A 330 14.22 -18.07 -18.57
N VAL A 331 14.56 -18.23 -17.30
CA VAL A 331 14.01 -19.27 -16.42
C VAL A 331 13.36 -18.62 -15.22
N TYR A 332 12.11 -18.98 -14.96
CA TYR A 332 11.38 -18.60 -13.76
C TYR A 332 10.95 -19.85 -12.99
N ASP A 333 11.18 -19.84 -11.69
CA ASP A 333 10.56 -20.74 -10.73
C ASP A 333 9.43 -20.03 -10.01
N VAL A 334 8.33 -20.71 -9.82
CA VAL A 334 7.14 -20.17 -9.17
C VAL A 334 6.84 -20.98 -7.92
N TYR A 335 6.60 -20.26 -6.85
CA TYR A 335 6.37 -20.80 -5.52
C TYR A 335 5.02 -20.33 -5.00
N GLU A 336 4.35 -21.19 -4.25
CA GLU A 336 3.12 -20.83 -3.53
C GLU A 336 3.46 -19.88 -2.38
N ALA A 337 2.81 -18.71 -2.34
CA ALA A 337 3.15 -17.69 -1.35
C ALA A 337 2.84 -18.13 0.09
N SER A 338 1.76 -18.91 0.30
CA SER A 338 1.34 -19.35 1.63
C SER A 338 2.29 -20.36 2.28
N THR A 339 3.04 -21.13 1.51
CA THR A 339 3.89 -22.23 2.01
C THR A 339 5.37 -22.12 1.61
N GLY A 340 5.67 -21.27 0.62
CA GLY A 340 7.01 -21.19 0.03
C GLY A 340 7.44 -22.44 -0.77
N ARG A 341 6.50 -23.32 -1.12
CA ARG A 341 6.78 -24.55 -1.88
C ARG A 341 6.83 -24.25 -3.35
N TRP A 342 7.78 -24.88 -4.04
CA TRP A 342 7.88 -24.85 -5.50
C TRP A 342 6.63 -25.46 -6.14
N ILE A 343 6.10 -24.80 -7.19
CA ILE A 343 4.90 -25.22 -7.90
C ILE A 343 5.25 -25.64 -9.32
N TYR A 344 5.90 -24.78 -10.09
CA TYR A 344 6.26 -25.05 -11.48
C TYR A 344 7.44 -24.18 -11.93
N ARG A 345 8.00 -24.55 -13.06
CA ARG A 345 9.08 -23.82 -13.74
C ARG A 345 8.65 -23.41 -15.14
N MET A 346 9.10 -22.25 -15.58
CA MET A 346 9.00 -21.79 -16.95
C MET A 346 10.42 -21.61 -17.51
N THR A 347 10.66 -22.15 -18.72
CA THR A 347 11.91 -22.03 -19.45
C THR A 347 11.70 -21.30 -20.77
N ASN A 348 12.74 -20.67 -21.31
CA ASN A 348 12.68 -19.86 -22.53
C ASN A 348 11.63 -18.73 -22.43
N VAL A 349 11.47 -18.18 -21.25
CA VAL A 349 10.63 -17.00 -21.04
C VAL A 349 11.28 -15.82 -21.80
N PRO A 350 10.53 -15.07 -22.61
CA PRO A 350 11.11 -14.01 -23.41
C PRO A 350 11.67 -12.89 -22.50
N SER A 351 12.74 -12.24 -22.99
CA SER A 351 13.21 -11.01 -22.39
C SER A 351 12.38 -9.81 -22.88
N GLY A 352 12.19 -8.81 -22.02
CA GLY A 352 11.43 -7.62 -22.38
C GLY A 352 10.99 -6.82 -21.16
N THR A 353 10.05 -5.91 -21.35
CA THR A 353 9.46 -5.13 -20.27
C THR A 353 8.33 -5.93 -19.63
N ARG A 354 8.49 -6.24 -18.33
CA ARG A 354 7.47 -6.91 -17.52
C ARG A 354 6.47 -5.90 -17.01
N VAL A 355 5.20 -6.24 -17.13
CA VAL A 355 4.07 -5.52 -16.54
C VAL A 355 3.04 -6.51 -16.02
N TYR A 356 2.10 -6.06 -15.20
CA TYR A 356 0.96 -6.88 -14.79
C TYR A 356 -0.27 -6.58 -15.64
N GLY A 357 -1.00 -7.63 -15.96
CA GLY A 357 -2.31 -7.53 -16.58
C GLY A 357 -3.42 -7.26 -15.57
N PRO A 358 -4.65 -7.00 -16.03
CA PRO A 358 -5.77 -6.62 -15.17
C PRO A 358 -6.23 -7.71 -14.19
N LYS A 359 -5.87 -8.98 -14.46
CA LYS A 359 -6.11 -10.11 -13.54
C LYS A 359 -4.86 -10.52 -12.76
N GLY A 360 -3.83 -9.68 -12.77
CA GLY A 360 -2.53 -9.96 -12.14
C GLY A 360 -1.64 -10.89 -12.98
N GLU A 361 -1.94 -11.11 -14.25
CA GLU A 361 -1.08 -11.89 -15.14
C GLU A 361 0.31 -11.23 -15.25
N VAL A 362 1.35 -12.02 -15.22
CA VAL A 362 2.69 -11.53 -15.55
C VAL A 362 2.78 -11.47 -17.08
N LEU A 363 2.91 -10.26 -17.60
CA LEU A 363 2.99 -9.96 -19.01
C LEU A 363 4.39 -9.47 -19.36
N ILE A 364 4.91 -9.88 -20.53
CA ILE A 364 6.20 -9.39 -21.04
C ILE A 364 5.99 -8.88 -22.47
N TYR A 365 6.33 -7.62 -22.67
CA TYR A 365 6.42 -7.00 -23.99
C TYR A 365 7.84 -7.09 -24.51
N THR A 366 8.03 -7.76 -25.63
CA THR A 366 9.31 -7.82 -26.34
C THR A 366 9.18 -7.06 -27.64
N LEU A 367 10.07 -6.08 -27.86
CA LEU A 367 10.11 -5.30 -29.08
C LEU A 367 11.46 -5.51 -29.78
N ASN A 368 11.42 -5.80 -31.07
CA ASN A 368 12.57 -5.79 -31.94
C ASN A 368 12.45 -4.63 -32.92
N LEU A 369 13.03 -3.49 -32.55
CA LEU A 369 12.95 -2.25 -33.32
C LEU A 369 13.65 -2.37 -34.68
N ALA A 370 14.70 -3.17 -34.77
CA ALA A 370 15.46 -3.37 -36.01
C ALA A 370 14.67 -4.18 -37.04
N ASN A 371 13.99 -5.24 -36.62
CA ASN A 371 13.22 -6.15 -37.46
C ASN A 371 11.72 -5.81 -37.53
N GLY A 372 11.28 -4.77 -36.82
CA GLY A 372 9.91 -4.25 -36.93
C GLY A 372 8.82 -5.17 -36.40
N TRP A 373 9.06 -5.81 -35.25
CA TRP A 373 8.01 -6.63 -34.62
C TRP A 373 7.99 -6.47 -33.10
N MET A 374 6.84 -6.71 -32.51
CA MET A 374 6.66 -6.81 -31.07
C MET A 374 5.76 -7.98 -30.70
N THR A 375 5.98 -8.55 -29.52
CA THR A 375 5.17 -9.64 -28.98
C THR A 375 4.67 -9.29 -27.59
N LEU A 376 3.52 -9.84 -27.25
CA LEU A 376 3.01 -9.91 -25.89
C LEU A 376 3.00 -11.36 -25.43
N TRP A 377 3.74 -11.64 -24.38
CA TRP A 377 3.74 -12.91 -23.68
C TRP A 377 2.95 -12.79 -22.37
N ASN A 378 2.20 -13.85 -22.02
CA ASN A 378 1.33 -13.93 -20.86
C ASN A 378 1.57 -15.23 -20.10
N SER A 379 1.99 -15.13 -18.85
CA SER A 379 2.28 -16.28 -17.99
C SER A 379 1.07 -17.22 -17.81
N SER A 380 -0.12 -16.66 -17.70
CA SER A 380 -1.34 -17.45 -17.47
C SER A 380 -1.69 -18.36 -18.64
N ARG A 381 -1.33 -17.97 -19.86
CA ARG A 381 -1.54 -18.81 -21.05
C ARG A 381 -0.65 -20.04 -21.09
N VAL A 382 0.54 -19.94 -20.49
CA VAL A 382 1.48 -21.07 -20.43
C VAL A 382 0.92 -22.18 -19.54
N VAL A 383 0.36 -21.83 -18.40
CA VAL A 383 -0.09 -22.79 -17.37
C VAL A 383 -1.56 -23.16 -17.51
N SER A 384 -2.33 -22.45 -18.35
CA SER A 384 -3.72 -22.79 -18.60
C SER A 384 -3.85 -23.81 -19.72
N ASN A 385 -4.63 -24.84 -19.50
CA ASN A 385 -4.96 -25.82 -20.53
C ASN A 385 -6.48 -26.03 -20.55
N ALA A 386 -7.12 -25.61 -21.66
CA ALA A 386 -8.51 -25.89 -21.98
C ALA A 386 -9.50 -25.75 -20.79
N GLY A 387 -9.46 -24.63 -20.07
CA GLY A 387 -10.35 -24.36 -18.95
C GLY A 387 -9.94 -24.95 -17.61
N SER A 388 -8.77 -25.55 -17.53
CA SER A 388 -8.18 -26.08 -16.30
C SER A 388 -6.91 -25.33 -15.93
N PHE A 389 -6.80 -24.91 -14.69
CA PHE A 389 -5.58 -24.34 -14.13
C PHE A 389 -4.98 -25.33 -13.13
N THR A 390 -4.03 -26.14 -13.61
CA THR A 390 -3.34 -27.17 -12.82
C THR A 390 -1.83 -27.09 -13.03
N PRO A 391 -1.18 -26.07 -12.49
CA PRO A 391 0.23 -25.79 -12.79
C PRO A 391 1.25 -26.71 -12.09
N TYR A 392 0.82 -27.61 -11.22
CA TYR A 392 1.70 -28.31 -10.27
C TYR A 392 2.69 -29.28 -10.92
N GLY A 393 3.92 -29.21 -10.45
CA GLY A 393 4.97 -30.21 -10.70
C GLY A 393 5.49 -30.25 -12.12
N THR A 394 5.31 -29.22 -12.93
CA THR A 394 5.60 -29.23 -14.37
C THR A 394 6.61 -28.15 -14.74
N THR A 395 7.43 -28.45 -15.76
CA THR A 395 8.26 -27.47 -16.46
C THR A 395 7.61 -27.13 -17.78
N TYR A 396 7.32 -25.85 -17.98
CA TYR A 396 6.72 -25.31 -19.20
C TYR A 396 7.79 -24.68 -20.08
N ASN A 397 7.71 -24.95 -21.40
CA ASN A 397 8.57 -24.31 -22.37
C ASN A 397 7.83 -23.14 -23.04
N CYS A 398 8.38 -21.93 -22.90
CA CYS A 398 7.80 -20.70 -23.42
C CYS A 398 8.34 -20.32 -24.81
N THR A 399 8.90 -21.27 -25.55
CA THR A 399 9.41 -20.98 -26.90
C THR A 399 8.28 -20.59 -27.84
N TRP A 400 8.48 -19.51 -28.59
CA TRP A 400 7.59 -19.13 -29.67
C TRP A 400 7.61 -20.18 -30.80
N THR A 401 6.47 -20.63 -31.20
CA THR A 401 6.27 -21.46 -32.42
C THR A 401 5.18 -20.86 -33.28
N ALA A 402 5.44 -20.69 -34.57
CA ALA A 402 4.46 -20.10 -35.50
C ALA A 402 3.17 -20.91 -35.59
N THR A 403 3.27 -22.22 -35.41
CA THR A 403 2.13 -23.17 -35.50
C THR A 403 1.30 -23.28 -34.22
N ALA A 404 1.91 -22.91 -33.07
CA ALA A 404 1.24 -23.01 -31.78
C ALA A 404 1.75 -21.89 -30.79
N PRO A 405 1.59 -20.61 -31.12
CA PRO A 405 2.10 -19.53 -30.29
C PRO A 405 1.50 -19.52 -28.90
N ARG A 406 0.25 -19.91 -28.76
CA ARG A 406 -0.45 -19.97 -27.45
C ARG A 406 0.18 -20.97 -26.49
N GLN A 407 0.77 -22.07 -26.96
CA GLN A 407 1.45 -23.03 -26.10
C GLN A 407 2.71 -22.45 -25.45
N GLY A 408 3.37 -21.50 -26.12
CA GLY A 408 4.50 -20.76 -25.58
C GLY A 408 4.09 -19.57 -24.69
N GLY A 409 2.80 -19.29 -24.54
CA GLY A 409 2.30 -18.17 -23.72
C GLY A 409 2.12 -16.85 -24.47
N TYR A 410 2.29 -16.82 -25.79
CA TYR A 410 2.17 -15.59 -26.56
C TYR A 410 0.70 -15.28 -26.90
N GLU A 411 0.29 -14.04 -26.61
CA GLU A 411 -1.02 -13.51 -26.98
C GLU A 411 -1.08 -13.20 -28.47
N TRP A 412 -0.05 -12.47 -28.93
CA TRP A 412 0.07 -12.01 -30.31
C TRP A 412 1.52 -11.64 -30.67
N ASN A 413 1.74 -11.54 -31.97
CA ASN A 413 2.91 -10.93 -32.58
C ASN A 413 2.40 -9.89 -33.60
N LYS A 414 2.86 -8.65 -33.45
CA LYS A 414 2.41 -7.51 -34.26
C LYS A 414 3.60 -6.86 -34.95
N THR A 415 3.36 -6.39 -36.16
CA THR A 415 4.34 -5.59 -36.89
C THR A 415 4.36 -4.18 -36.32
N ILE A 416 5.55 -3.62 -36.20
CA ILE A 416 5.79 -2.22 -35.81
C ILE A 416 6.68 -1.56 -36.86
N PRO A 417 6.79 -0.24 -36.92
CA PRO A 417 7.72 0.44 -37.82
C PRO A 417 9.17 0.00 -37.56
N THR A 418 9.92 -0.26 -38.62
CA THR A 418 11.34 -0.59 -38.54
C THR A 418 12.18 0.67 -38.35
N GLY A 419 13.33 0.52 -37.66
CA GLY A 419 14.31 1.59 -37.56
C GLY A 419 13.91 2.71 -36.59
N LEU A 420 12.98 2.47 -35.67
CA LEU A 420 12.73 3.40 -34.58
C LEU A 420 14.01 3.53 -33.74
N PRO A 421 14.48 4.76 -33.49
CA PRO A 421 15.77 4.96 -32.89
C PRO A 421 15.78 4.76 -31.35
N GLY A 422 16.92 4.42 -30.80
CA GLY A 422 17.11 4.28 -29.36
C GLY A 422 16.54 3.00 -28.78
N SER A 423 15.80 3.14 -27.70
CA SER A 423 15.25 2.00 -26.95
C SER A 423 13.85 2.30 -26.39
N VAL A 424 13.17 1.23 -25.97
CA VAL A 424 11.95 1.34 -25.20
C VAL A 424 12.28 1.99 -23.86
N TRP A 425 11.58 3.07 -23.56
CA TRP A 425 11.64 3.70 -22.25
C TRP A 425 10.66 3.06 -21.27
N THR A 426 9.40 2.95 -21.70
CA THR A 426 8.37 2.38 -20.83
C THR A 426 7.26 1.75 -21.65
N VAL A 427 6.56 0.78 -21.03
CA VAL A 427 5.38 0.14 -21.56
C VAL A 427 4.21 0.40 -20.62
N ILE A 428 3.12 0.91 -21.17
CA ILE A 428 1.86 1.10 -20.49
C ILE A 428 0.87 0.11 -21.09
N HIS A 429 0.55 -0.93 -20.37
CA HIS A 429 -0.31 -2.02 -20.84
C HIS A 429 -1.64 -1.50 -21.38
N ARG A 430 -2.04 -1.96 -22.58
CA ARG A 430 -3.25 -1.55 -23.30
C ARG A 430 -3.35 -0.06 -23.65
N ASP A 431 -2.27 0.68 -23.55
CA ASP A 431 -2.23 2.08 -23.92
C ASP A 431 -1.14 2.36 -24.96
N LEU A 432 0.11 2.41 -24.54
CA LEU A 432 1.21 2.68 -25.44
C LEU A 432 2.56 2.15 -24.97
N VAL A 433 3.49 2.05 -25.90
CA VAL A 433 4.94 1.97 -25.65
C VAL A 433 5.55 3.33 -25.93
N LEU A 434 6.27 3.88 -24.97
CA LEU A 434 7.08 5.08 -25.14
C LEU A 434 8.54 4.70 -25.34
N GLY A 435 9.18 5.27 -26.34
CA GLY A 435 10.59 5.09 -26.62
C GLY A 435 11.34 6.40 -26.83
N CYS A 436 12.63 6.35 -26.63
CA CYS A 436 13.48 7.52 -26.72
C CYS A 436 14.87 7.16 -27.24
N GLN A 437 15.42 8.02 -28.08
CA GLN A 437 16.81 7.99 -28.49
C GLN A 437 17.62 9.01 -27.70
N ASN A 438 18.87 8.66 -27.41
CA ASN A 438 19.88 9.56 -26.82
C ASN A 438 19.52 10.06 -25.42
N TYR A 439 19.00 9.19 -24.57
CA TYR A 439 18.81 9.50 -23.17
C TYR A 439 19.94 8.92 -22.31
N GLY A 440 20.31 9.61 -21.24
CA GLY A 440 21.10 9.09 -20.12
C GLY A 440 22.52 8.63 -20.44
N GLY A 441 23.15 9.18 -21.45
CA GLY A 441 24.53 8.83 -21.76
C GLY A 441 25.56 9.84 -21.25
N TRP A 442 26.57 9.36 -20.54
CA TRP A 442 27.83 10.13 -20.30
C TRP A 442 28.52 10.52 -21.58
N GLN A 443 28.08 10.00 -22.71
CA GLN A 443 28.71 10.07 -24.01
C GLN A 443 27.88 10.85 -25.04
N GLN A 444 26.84 11.56 -24.64
CA GLN A 444 26.13 12.46 -25.57
C GLN A 444 27.03 13.64 -25.93
N LEU A 445 27.58 13.54 -27.12
CA LEU A 445 28.37 14.63 -27.71
C LEU A 445 27.46 15.45 -28.63
N GLY A 446 27.67 16.75 -28.64
CA GLY A 446 27.13 17.63 -29.63
C GLY A 446 25.62 17.98 -29.48
N GLU A 447 25.13 18.58 -30.54
CA GLU A 447 23.76 19.08 -30.67
C GLU A 447 22.78 18.00 -31.13
N ASP A 448 23.06 16.71 -30.87
CA ASP A 448 22.23 15.60 -31.28
C ASP A 448 20.79 15.76 -30.72
N PRO A 449 19.79 15.78 -31.58
CA PRO A 449 18.42 15.93 -31.15
C PRO A 449 17.95 14.68 -30.43
N ILE A 450 17.00 14.85 -29.54
CA ILE A 450 16.31 13.75 -28.87
C ILE A 450 15.14 13.31 -29.74
N VAL A 451 15.08 12.02 -30.08
CA VAL A 451 13.94 11.48 -30.80
C VAL A 451 13.02 10.74 -29.83
N LEU A 452 11.78 11.15 -29.85
CA LEU A 452 10.70 10.59 -29.02
C LEU A 452 9.70 9.89 -29.93
N TRP A 453 9.34 8.67 -29.60
CA TRP A 453 8.34 7.93 -30.35
C TRP A 453 7.41 7.13 -29.44
N ALA A 454 6.18 6.92 -29.91
CA ALA A 454 5.24 6.06 -29.23
C ALA A 454 4.50 5.14 -30.19
N ILE A 455 4.22 3.92 -29.72
CA ILE A 455 3.47 2.91 -30.44
C ILE A 455 2.21 2.57 -29.62
N SER A 456 1.04 2.50 -30.29
CA SER A 456 -0.20 2.10 -29.64
C SER A 456 -0.18 0.65 -29.19
N LEU A 457 -0.73 0.43 -28.00
CA LEU A 457 -1.09 -0.90 -27.47
C LEU A 457 -2.60 -1.03 -27.24
N LYS A 458 -3.39 -0.04 -27.71
CA LYS A 458 -4.84 -0.10 -27.64
C LYS A 458 -5.37 -1.24 -28.50
N GLU A 459 -6.38 -1.93 -28.02
CA GLU A 459 -6.97 -3.08 -28.72
C GLU A 459 -7.36 -2.73 -30.16
N GLY A 460 -6.90 -3.55 -31.09
CA GLY A 460 -7.11 -3.35 -32.53
C GLY A 460 -6.17 -2.33 -33.19
N GLN A 461 -5.35 -1.61 -32.41
CA GLN A 461 -4.38 -0.63 -32.90
C GLN A 461 -2.93 -0.99 -32.53
N GLU A 462 -2.73 -2.18 -31.97
CA GLU A 462 -1.41 -2.58 -31.51
C GLU A 462 -0.38 -2.56 -32.64
N GLY A 463 0.72 -1.87 -32.42
CA GLY A 463 1.80 -1.68 -33.40
C GLY A 463 1.69 -0.41 -34.21
N THR A 464 0.58 0.32 -34.15
CA THR A 464 0.41 1.60 -34.86
C THR A 464 1.29 2.67 -34.25
N LEU A 465 2.09 3.34 -35.07
CA LEU A 465 2.90 4.49 -34.65
C LEU A 465 1.99 5.66 -34.33
N LEU A 466 2.07 6.16 -33.09
CA LEU A 466 1.33 7.35 -32.65
C LEU A 466 2.09 8.62 -33.04
N TYR A 467 3.37 8.64 -32.77
CA TYR A 467 4.26 9.73 -33.17
C TYR A 467 5.72 9.27 -33.23
N ASN A 468 6.52 10.02 -33.99
CA ASN A 468 7.97 9.93 -34.05
C ASN A 468 8.48 11.37 -34.27
N LEU A 469 8.94 12.00 -33.20
CA LEU A 469 9.25 13.42 -33.17
C LEU A 469 10.67 13.68 -32.74
N THR A 470 11.25 14.70 -33.28
CA THR A 470 12.55 15.20 -32.87
C THR A 470 12.37 16.43 -31.98
N TRP A 471 12.84 16.33 -30.75
CA TRP A 471 12.92 17.48 -29.84
C TRP A 471 14.33 18.04 -29.86
N ARG A 472 14.46 19.34 -30.13
CA ARG A 472 15.72 20.04 -30.07
C ARG A 472 15.99 20.49 -28.65
N LYS A 473 16.95 19.83 -28.00
CA LYS A 473 17.43 20.25 -26.68
C LYS A 473 18.12 21.62 -26.76
N PRO A 474 18.31 22.35 -25.66
CA PRO A 474 19.10 23.56 -25.61
C PRO A 474 20.51 23.36 -26.16
N VAL A 475 21.05 24.39 -26.82
CA VAL A 475 22.35 24.35 -27.52
C VAL A 475 23.49 23.96 -26.59
N GLY A 476 24.41 23.18 -27.10
CA GLY A 476 25.64 22.72 -26.43
C GLY A 476 25.69 21.21 -26.16
N ASP A 477 26.85 20.77 -25.69
CA ASP A 477 27.10 19.36 -25.29
C ASP A 477 26.41 19.05 -23.97
N LYS A 478 25.09 18.82 -24.05
CA LYS A 478 24.21 18.63 -22.86
C LYS A 478 23.59 17.26 -22.88
N ALA A 479 23.66 16.55 -21.74
CA ALA A 479 23.07 15.27 -21.57
C ALA A 479 21.57 15.42 -21.20
N VAL A 480 20.75 14.58 -21.83
CA VAL A 480 19.32 14.50 -21.54
C VAL A 480 19.02 13.15 -20.91
N SER A 481 18.27 13.15 -19.83
CA SER A 481 17.78 11.94 -19.18
C SER A 481 16.26 11.92 -19.14
N THR A 482 15.71 10.71 -19.17
CA THR A 482 14.29 10.47 -18.94
C THR A 482 13.93 10.72 -17.48
N GLY A 483 12.75 11.28 -17.25
CA GLY A 483 12.21 11.54 -15.93
C GLY A 483 10.98 10.67 -15.60
N ALA A 484 9.94 11.28 -15.04
CA ALA A 484 8.70 10.61 -14.67
C ALA A 484 7.75 10.47 -15.86
N VAL A 485 6.83 9.49 -15.77
CA VAL A 485 5.73 9.29 -16.72
C VAL A 485 4.44 9.12 -15.91
N SER A 486 3.43 9.96 -16.16
CA SER A 486 2.09 9.83 -15.60
C SER A 486 1.09 9.42 -16.67
N VAL A 487 0.40 8.33 -16.39
CA VAL A 487 -0.72 7.86 -17.23
C VAL A 487 -1.97 8.71 -16.98
N GLU A 488 -2.20 9.06 -15.73
CA GLU A 488 -3.36 9.82 -15.27
C GLU A 488 -3.34 11.27 -15.78
N ASP A 489 -2.17 11.89 -15.75
CA ASP A 489 -1.98 13.27 -16.19
C ASP A 489 -1.63 13.38 -17.68
N ARG A 490 -1.30 12.25 -18.32
CA ARG A 490 -0.84 12.17 -19.72
C ARG A 490 0.41 13.00 -19.98
N VAL A 491 1.35 12.99 -19.01
CA VAL A 491 2.59 13.77 -19.05
C VAL A 491 3.81 12.87 -18.84
N PHE A 492 4.88 13.15 -19.54
CA PHE A 492 6.21 12.65 -19.21
C PHE A 492 7.23 13.79 -19.18
N THR A 493 8.36 13.57 -18.51
CA THR A 493 9.35 14.62 -18.32
C THR A 493 10.72 14.22 -18.85
N LEU A 494 11.47 15.18 -19.36
CA LEU A 494 12.89 15.07 -19.68
C LEU A 494 13.68 16.09 -18.85
N ARG A 495 14.90 15.72 -18.50
CA ARG A 495 15.84 16.59 -17.81
C ARG A 495 17.04 16.90 -18.69
N VAL A 496 17.43 18.15 -18.75
CA VAL A 496 18.73 18.59 -19.28
C VAL A 496 19.69 18.74 -18.10
N LYS A 497 20.68 17.89 -18.02
CA LYS A 497 21.55 17.72 -16.85
C LYS A 497 22.36 18.99 -16.53
N GLU A 498 23.06 19.53 -17.51
CA GLU A 498 23.98 20.66 -17.35
C GLU A 498 23.23 21.96 -17.02
N ASP A 499 22.01 22.12 -17.58
CA ASP A 499 21.14 23.23 -17.24
C ASP A 499 20.39 23.03 -15.92
N ARG A 500 20.33 21.78 -15.45
CA ARG A 500 19.57 21.37 -14.25
C ARG A 500 18.09 21.73 -14.35
N GLN A 501 17.54 21.60 -15.55
CA GLN A 501 16.18 22.03 -15.89
C GLN A 501 15.37 20.85 -16.39
N ILE A 502 14.07 20.93 -16.16
CA ILE A 502 13.08 19.91 -16.54
C ILE A 502 12.11 20.48 -17.55
N TYR A 503 11.68 19.60 -18.44
CA TYR A 503 10.74 19.88 -19.51
C TYR A 503 9.61 18.84 -19.45
N GLY A 504 8.37 19.27 -19.61
CA GLY A 504 7.20 18.41 -19.64
C GLY A 504 6.67 18.23 -21.06
N PHE A 505 6.22 17.02 -21.33
CA PHE A 505 5.75 16.59 -22.65
C PHE A 505 4.41 15.90 -22.51
N ASP A 506 3.55 16.10 -23.49
CA ASP A 506 2.29 15.41 -23.62
C ASP A 506 2.51 13.95 -24.07
N LEU A 507 1.94 13.01 -23.34
CA LEU A 507 2.17 11.57 -23.56
C LEU A 507 1.53 11.07 -24.87
N ASP A 508 0.43 11.70 -25.32
CA ASP A 508 -0.30 11.26 -26.51
C ASP A 508 0.30 11.80 -27.80
N THR A 509 0.96 12.94 -27.73
CA THR A 509 1.49 13.63 -28.91
C THR A 509 3.02 13.73 -28.96
N GLY A 510 3.71 13.48 -27.85
CA GLY A 510 5.14 13.63 -27.71
C GLY A 510 5.62 15.09 -27.75
N ARG A 511 4.73 16.07 -27.77
CA ARG A 511 5.08 17.48 -27.85
C ARG A 511 5.38 18.06 -26.47
N GLN A 512 6.35 18.97 -26.44
CA GLN A 512 6.62 19.75 -25.24
C GLN A 512 5.41 20.63 -24.91
N ILE A 513 4.96 20.59 -23.65
CA ILE A 513 3.83 21.37 -23.14
C ILE A 513 4.28 22.47 -22.20
N TRP A 514 5.38 22.28 -21.49
CA TRP A 514 5.98 23.29 -20.61
C TRP A 514 7.50 23.10 -20.48
N GLY A 515 8.16 24.05 -19.88
CA GLY A 515 9.61 24.07 -19.61
C GLY A 515 10.34 25.14 -20.43
N PRO A 516 11.57 25.44 -20.04
CA PRO A 516 12.28 24.86 -18.91
C PRO A 516 11.74 25.33 -17.56
N THR A 517 11.96 24.53 -16.54
CA THR A 517 11.84 24.98 -15.14
C THR A 517 12.95 25.96 -14.81
N GLU A 518 12.89 26.61 -13.66
CA GLU A 518 14.08 27.24 -13.10
C GLU A 518 15.19 26.19 -12.88
N PRO A 519 16.46 26.55 -12.92
CA PRO A 519 17.53 25.64 -12.61
C PRO A 519 17.44 25.12 -11.17
N LEU A 520 17.49 23.79 -11.02
CA LEU A 520 17.58 23.16 -9.70
C LEU A 520 18.87 23.57 -8.99
N ASP A 521 18.97 23.35 -7.68
CA ASP A 521 20.19 23.56 -6.92
C ASP A 521 21.38 22.85 -7.59
N ILE A 522 22.56 23.47 -7.55
CA ILE A 522 23.76 22.95 -8.22
C ILE A 522 24.12 21.55 -7.74
N ARG A 523 23.84 21.20 -6.51
CA ARG A 523 24.06 19.87 -5.93
C ARG A 523 23.15 18.79 -6.51
N ALA A 524 22.16 19.17 -7.31
CA ALA A 524 21.32 18.23 -8.05
C ALA A 524 21.98 17.62 -9.30
N ILE A 525 23.23 17.93 -9.60
CA ILE A 525 23.95 17.32 -10.74
C ILE A 525 23.99 15.81 -10.63
N TYR A 526 24.12 15.29 -9.43
CA TYR A 526 24.10 13.88 -9.12
C TYR A 526 22.84 13.49 -8.38
N GLY A 527 22.25 12.37 -8.74
CA GLY A 527 21.19 11.76 -7.92
C GLY A 527 19.88 12.55 -7.83
N GLU A 528 19.40 13.05 -8.96
CA GLU A 528 18.04 13.57 -9.03
C GLU A 528 17.07 12.42 -9.31
N GLU A 529 15.92 12.48 -8.68
CA GLU A 529 14.80 11.56 -8.91
C GLU A 529 13.53 12.36 -9.24
N GLN A 530 12.67 11.80 -10.09
CA GLN A 530 11.42 12.42 -10.49
C GLN A 530 10.27 11.44 -10.36
N TYR A 531 9.14 11.89 -9.78
CA TYR A 531 7.93 11.09 -9.59
C TYR A 531 6.71 11.96 -9.83
N ILE A 532 5.65 11.40 -10.43
CA ILE A 532 4.37 12.09 -10.61
C ILE A 532 3.28 11.32 -9.86
N ALA A 533 2.58 12.03 -8.99
CA ALA A 533 1.39 11.52 -8.30
C ALA A 533 0.49 12.71 -7.93
N TYR A 534 -0.81 12.50 -7.86
CA TYR A 534 -1.82 13.53 -7.52
C TYR A 534 -1.74 14.80 -8.39
N GLY A 535 -1.43 14.65 -9.67
CA GLY A 535 -1.26 15.78 -10.58
C GLY A 535 -0.01 16.63 -10.31
N LYS A 536 0.93 16.15 -9.50
CA LYS A 536 2.15 16.88 -9.09
C LYS A 536 3.40 16.13 -9.51
N LEU A 537 4.38 16.89 -10.00
CA LEU A 537 5.72 16.41 -10.26
C LEU A 537 6.60 16.71 -9.04
N PHE A 538 7.11 15.68 -8.40
CA PHE A 538 8.10 15.77 -7.33
C PHE A 538 9.49 15.57 -7.91
N VAL A 539 10.36 16.53 -7.70
CA VAL A 539 11.75 16.48 -8.11
C VAL A 539 12.63 16.49 -6.87
N ILE A 540 13.38 15.44 -6.69
CA ILE A 540 14.21 15.24 -5.51
C ILE A 540 15.65 15.54 -5.90
N ALA A 541 16.19 16.65 -5.42
CA ALA A 541 17.61 16.95 -5.51
C ALA A 541 18.33 16.24 -4.35
N ARG A 542 18.64 14.97 -4.53
CA ARG A 542 19.02 14.03 -3.45
C ARG A 542 20.12 14.58 -2.54
N PHE A 543 21.26 14.96 -3.09
CA PHE A 543 22.39 15.45 -2.29
C PHE A 543 22.27 16.91 -1.84
N ALA A 544 21.31 17.64 -2.39
CA ALA A 544 20.95 18.96 -1.90
C ALA A 544 19.94 18.90 -0.76
N GLY A 545 19.30 17.75 -0.52
CA GLY A 545 18.25 17.63 0.48
C GLY A 545 17.00 18.42 0.14
N LEU A 546 16.68 18.60 -1.14
CA LEU A 546 15.58 19.43 -1.61
C LEU A 546 14.53 18.59 -2.32
N VAL A 547 13.26 18.87 -2.03
CA VAL A 547 12.12 18.38 -2.77
C VAL A 547 11.43 19.58 -3.41
N TYR A 548 11.39 19.60 -4.72
CA TYR A 548 10.62 20.57 -5.50
C TYR A 548 9.31 19.93 -5.93
N CYS A 549 8.23 20.65 -5.77
CA CYS A 549 6.92 20.24 -6.26
C CYS A 549 6.43 21.17 -7.33
N TYR A 550 6.06 20.62 -8.47
CA TYR A 550 5.50 21.34 -9.60
C TYR A 550 4.13 20.78 -9.95
N ASP A 551 3.27 21.60 -10.50
CA ASP A 551 2.08 21.11 -11.19
C ASP A 551 2.51 20.31 -12.44
N ALA A 552 2.05 19.08 -12.57
CA ALA A 552 2.52 18.16 -13.61
C ALA A 552 2.13 18.62 -15.03
N LYS A 553 1.02 19.33 -15.20
CA LYS A 553 0.50 19.76 -16.50
C LYS A 553 1.03 21.10 -16.95
N THR A 554 1.40 21.98 -16.01
CA THR A 554 1.82 23.35 -16.32
C THR A 554 3.30 23.62 -16.06
N GLY A 555 3.95 22.80 -15.25
CA GLY A 555 5.34 23.00 -14.80
C GLY A 555 5.52 24.15 -13.80
N ASN A 556 4.42 24.73 -13.29
CA ASN A 556 4.48 25.76 -12.27
C ASN A 556 4.93 25.18 -10.94
N LYS A 557 5.91 25.84 -10.31
CA LYS A 557 6.36 25.44 -8.98
C LYS A 557 5.30 25.75 -7.93
N LEU A 558 4.92 24.75 -7.16
CA LEU A 558 3.92 24.84 -6.09
C LEU A 558 4.56 25.12 -4.74
N TRP A 559 5.55 24.31 -4.38
CA TRP A 559 6.31 24.45 -3.13
C TRP A 559 7.71 23.84 -3.22
N THR A 560 8.54 24.14 -2.24
CA THR A 560 9.86 23.53 -2.06
C THR A 560 10.04 23.17 -0.59
N TYR A 561 10.48 21.95 -0.33
CA TYR A 561 10.88 21.49 1.00
C TYR A 561 12.39 21.32 1.07
N GLN A 562 13.00 21.72 2.17
CA GLN A 562 14.43 21.60 2.42
C GLN A 562 14.67 20.83 3.71
N VAL A 563 15.35 19.70 3.60
CA VAL A 563 15.82 18.94 4.76
C VAL A 563 16.99 19.68 5.37
N LYS A 564 16.92 20.01 6.65
CA LYS A 564 18.01 20.64 7.41
C LYS A 564 18.61 19.65 8.38
N ASP A 565 19.93 19.73 8.57
CA ASP A 565 20.62 19.03 9.63
C ASP A 565 20.17 19.61 10.98
N PRO A 566 19.53 18.82 11.86
CA PRO A 566 19.07 19.31 13.16
C PRO A 566 20.22 19.60 14.12
N TYR A 567 21.40 19.04 13.85
CA TYR A 567 22.58 19.23 14.69
C TYR A 567 23.43 20.45 14.31
N GLY A 568 22.93 21.22 13.33
CA GLY A 568 23.44 22.57 13.06
C GLY A 568 24.82 22.66 12.43
N GLY A 569 25.30 21.59 11.82
CA GLY A 569 26.55 21.64 11.05
C GLY A 569 27.71 22.21 11.87
N SER A 570 28.00 21.63 13.03
CA SER A 570 29.14 22.05 13.88
C SER A 570 30.48 21.79 13.19
N GLU A 571 30.51 20.90 12.22
CA GLU A 571 31.71 20.57 11.45
C GLU A 571 31.87 21.49 10.24
N ALA A 572 33.02 22.09 10.10
CA ALA A 572 33.32 23.03 9.00
C ALA A 572 33.11 22.41 7.63
N TRP A 573 33.44 21.11 7.46
CA TRP A 573 33.27 20.38 6.22
C TRP A 573 31.79 20.15 5.85
N GLN A 574 30.92 19.99 6.83
CA GLN A 574 29.49 19.86 6.58
C GLN A 574 28.93 21.14 5.97
N LYS A 575 29.40 22.29 6.44
CA LYS A 575 29.01 23.59 5.87
C LYS A 575 29.60 23.81 4.48
N GLU A 576 30.78 23.30 4.23
CA GLU A 576 31.46 23.46 2.94
C GLU A 576 30.88 22.56 1.85
N PHE A 577 30.54 21.29 2.17
CA PHE A 577 30.16 20.29 1.17
C PHE A 577 28.65 20.01 1.10
N ALA A 578 27.95 20.03 2.21
CA ALA A 578 26.53 19.70 2.27
C ALA A 578 25.68 20.88 2.81
N GLY A 579 26.30 21.91 3.38
CA GLY A 579 25.58 22.93 4.14
C GLY A 579 24.83 22.27 5.28
N ASP A 580 23.65 22.77 5.57
CA ASP A 580 22.75 22.19 6.59
C ASP A 580 21.79 21.15 5.98
N LEU A 581 22.13 20.56 4.83
CA LEU A 581 21.23 19.71 4.06
C LEU A 581 21.68 18.25 4.09
N TRP A 582 20.74 17.36 4.29
CA TRP A 582 20.98 15.93 4.23
C TRP A 582 20.49 15.32 2.92
N ALA A 583 21.20 14.34 2.42
CA ALA A 583 20.79 13.59 1.24
C ALA A 583 19.56 12.74 1.54
N ILE A 584 18.58 12.83 0.65
CA ILE A 584 17.28 12.16 0.77
C ILE A 584 16.90 11.43 -0.50
N ARG A 585 15.95 10.51 -0.37
CA ARG A 585 15.26 9.87 -1.49
C ARG A 585 13.80 9.63 -1.15
N VAL A 586 12.96 9.52 -2.18
CA VAL A 586 11.57 9.07 -2.00
C VAL A 586 11.56 7.58 -1.70
N LEU A 587 10.81 7.19 -0.71
CA LEU A 587 10.52 5.79 -0.36
C LEU A 587 9.30 5.30 -1.12
N PHE A 588 8.21 6.00 -0.99
CA PHE A 588 6.95 5.84 -1.73
C PHE A 588 6.04 7.06 -1.51
N ILE A 589 4.97 7.13 -2.28
CA ILE A 589 3.92 8.15 -2.20
C ILE A 589 2.58 7.45 -2.00
N THR A 590 1.81 7.86 -1.00
CA THR A 590 0.50 7.28 -0.69
C THR A 590 -0.35 8.23 0.14
N ASP A 591 -1.68 8.12 0.06
CA ASP A 591 -2.64 8.80 0.95
C ASP A 591 -2.37 10.30 1.13
N GLY A 592 -2.08 11.01 0.03
CA GLY A 592 -1.73 12.44 0.07
C GLY A 592 -0.42 12.76 0.79
N LYS A 593 0.46 11.77 0.97
CA LYS A 593 1.73 11.89 1.71
C LYS A 593 2.90 11.41 0.86
N ILE A 594 4.06 12.05 1.02
CA ILE A 594 5.33 11.59 0.45
C ILE A 594 6.27 11.23 1.59
N TYR A 595 6.81 10.03 1.55
CA TYR A 595 7.75 9.53 2.55
C TYR A 595 9.16 9.60 2.00
N LEU A 596 10.04 10.21 2.79
CA LEU A 596 11.44 10.41 2.46
C LEU A 596 12.31 9.66 3.46
N GLY A 597 13.39 9.10 2.95
CA GLY A 597 14.43 8.47 3.76
C GLY A 597 15.80 9.01 3.40
N HIS A 598 16.78 8.66 4.20
CA HIS A 598 18.17 8.99 3.95
C HIS A 598 18.69 8.22 2.72
N SER A 599 19.59 8.85 1.97
CA SER A 599 20.19 8.22 0.81
C SER A 599 21.71 8.35 0.82
N GLU A 600 22.40 7.28 1.07
CA GLU A 600 23.84 7.20 0.90
C GLU A 600 24.18 6.42 -0.36
N HIS A 601 25.16 6.91 -1.08
CA HIS A 601 25.59 6.30 -2.35
C HIS A 601 26.87 5.47 -2.20
N SER A 602 27.91 6.03 -1.57
CA SER A 602 29.20 5.35 -1.48
C SER A 602 30.05 5.92 -0.35
N PRO A 603 31.07 5.17 0.12
CA PRO A 603 31.97 5.65 1.17
C PRO A 603 32.71 6.96 0.84
N ASN A 604 32.84 7.30 -0.44
CA ASN A 604 33.43 8.56 -0.88
C ASN A 604 32.46 9.74 -0.89
N ASN A 605 31.22 9.51 -0.49
CA ASN A 605 30.21 10.51 -0.21
C ASN A 605 29.78 10.37 1.26
N PRO A 606 30.68 10.58 2.21
CA PRO A 606 30.34 10.44 3.62
C PRO A 606 29.25 11.44 3.98
N LEU A 607 28.20 10.96 4.63
CA LEU A 607 27.10 11.75 5.05
C LEU A 607 27.03 11.80 6.57
N PRO A 608 26.46 12.88 7.15
CA PRO A 608 26.27 12.96 8.58
C PRO A 608 25.44 11.80 9.09
N ARG A 609 25.70 11.37 10.32
CA ARG A 609 24.85 10.39 11.02
C ARG A 609 23.45 10.95 11.25
N GLY A 610 22.50 10.07 11.53
CA GLY A 610 21.16 10.45 11.95
C GLY A 610 20.15 10.54 10.83
N ALA A 611 20.26 9.62 9.90
CA ALA A 611 19.35 9.43 8.78
C ALA A 611 17.90 9.80 9.08
N PRO A 612 17.35 10.89 8.51
CA PRO A 612 15.98 11.28 8.74
C PRO A 612 15.00 10.35 8.00
N PHE A 613 13.91 10.05 8.70
CA PHE A 613 12.70 9.48 8.12
C PHE A 613 11.59 10.53 8.22
N ILE A 614 11.10 10.98 7.08
CA ILE A 614 10.26 12.17 6.99
C ILE A 614 8.98 11.83 6.24
N CYS A 615 7.86 12.35 6.70
CA CYS A 615 6.58 12.32 6.01
C CYS A 615 6.11 13.75 5.75
N LEU A 616 5.85 14.09 4.49
CA LEU A 616 5.35 15.39 4.07
C LEU A 616 3.93 15.29 3.53
N ASN A 617 3.17 16.34 3.70
CA ASN A 617 1.91 16.56 3.00
C ASN A 617 2.19 16.88 1.53
N VAL A 618 1.55 16.15 0.62
CA VAL A 618 1.72 16.30 -0.83
C VAL A 618 1.23 17.66 -1.33
N GLU A 619 0.19 18.22 -0.71
CA GLU A 619 -0.39 19.51 -1.16
C GLU A 619 0.45 20.71 -0.73
N THR A 620 0.97 20.69 0.51
CA THR A 620 1.61 21.85 1.12
C THR A 620 3.12 21.75 1.24
N GLY A 621 3.68 20.53 1.24
CA GLY A 621 5.09 20.27 1.53
C GLY A 621 5.44 20.38 3.01
N GLU A 622 4.46 20.53 3.90
CA GLU A 622 4.68 20.59 5.34
C GLU A 622 5.00 19.23 5.94
N GLU A 623 5.85 19.22 6.95
CA GLU A 623 6.16 18.00 7.70
C GLU A 623 4.95 17.53 8.51
N ILE A 624 4.54 16.27 8.29
CA ILE A 624 3.58 15.57 9.14
C ILE A 624 4.32 14.98 10.34
N PHE A 625 5.47 14.37 10.08
CA PHE A 625 6.43 13.97 11.10
C PHE A 625 7.85 13.88 10.52
N ARG A 626 8.80 13.98 11.41
CA ARG A 626 10.20 13.70 11.17
C ARG A 626 10.80 12.98 12.37
N VAL A 627 11.63 11.99 12.12
CA VAL A 627 12.45 11.32 13.13
C VAL A 627 13.84 11.07 12.57
N ASP A 628 14.84 11.53 13.30
CA ASP A 628 16.24 11.38 12.92
C ASP A 628 16.82 10.13 13.59
N GLY A 629 17.56 9.32 12.82
CA GLY A 629 18.19 8.10 13.31
C GLY A 629 17.34 6.83 13.30
N LEU A 630 16.13 6.87 12.73
CA LEU A 630 15.27 5.69 12.71
C LEU A 630 15.63 4.73 11.58
N LEU A 631 15.71 5.22 10.34
CA LEU A 631 15.88 4.40 9.15
C LEU A 631 16.97 4.95 8.25
N ARG A 632 18.13 4.31 8.26
CA ARG A 632 19.14 4.56 7.27
C ARG A 632 19.01 3.58 6.11
N GLN A 633 18.95 4.12 4.91
CA GLN A 633 18.88 3.36 3.68
C GLN A 633 20.07 3.67 2.77
N THR A 634 20.45 2.72 1.94
CA THR A 634 21.53 2.90 0.97
C THR A 634 20.96 2.83 -0.44
N ASP A 635 21.70 3.32 -1.43
CA ASP A 635 21.28 3.24 -2.82
C ASP A 635 21.13 1.80 -3.32
N TRP A 636 22.00 0.93 -2.87
CA TRP A 636 22.00 -0.49 -3.20
C TRP A 636 21.05 -1.29 -2.32
N GLY A 637 20.69 -0.71 -1.19
CA GLY A 637 19.64 -1.23 -0.31
C GLY A 637 18.26 -1.01 -0.85
N ALA A 638 17.34 -1.59 -0.18
CA ALA A 638 15.96 -1.46 -0.55
C ALA A 638 15.35 -0.19 0.01
N ARG A 639 14.50 0.44 -0.77
CA ARG A 639 13.57 1.44 -0.26
C ARG A 639 12.54 0.78 0.66
N ALA A 640 11.95 1.55 1.54
CA ALA A 640 10.77 1.10 2.26
C ALA A 640 9.63 0.74 1.28
N LEU A 641 8.73 -0.11 1.73
CA LEU A 641 7.52 -0.46 1.02
C LEU A 641 6.33 -0.40 1.97
N ILE A 642 5.12 -0.32 1.43
CA ILE A 642 3.90 -0.26 2.22
C ILE A 642 2.89 -1.29 1.72
N GLY A 643 2.19 -1.91 2.64
CA GLY A 643 1.05 -2.78 2.40
C GLY A 643 0.21 -2.89 3.67
N ASP A 644 -1.09 -3.13 3.56
CA ASP A 644 -2.00 -3.11 4.71
C ASP A 644 -1.86 -1.85 5.59
N SER A 645 -1.44 -0.72 4.99
CA SER A 645 -1.14 0.54 5.69
C SER A 645 0.00 0.44 6.71
N ILE A 646 0.91 -0.53 6.54
CA ILE A 646 2.10 -0.73 7.35
C ILE A 646 3.33 -0.60 6.47
N ILE A 647 4.25 0.23 6.90
CA ILE A 647 5.55 0.44 6.24
C ILE A 647 6.51 -0.65 6.71
N ALA A 648 7.18 -1.31 5.78
CA ALA A 648 8.29 -2.20 6.08
C ALA A 648 9.58 -1.63 5.50
N SER A 649 10.61 -1.50 6.32
CA SER A 649 11.90 -0.96 5.91
C SER A 649 13.03 -1.60 6.69
N MET A 650 14.20 -1.63 6.09
CA MET A 650 15.43 -1.98 6.79
C MET A 650 16.11 -0.70 7.30
N ASP A 651 16.71 -0.76 8.47
CA ASP A 651 17.73 0.17 8.89
C ASP A 651 19.12 -0.45 8.74
N SER A 652 19.99 0.20 7.98
CA SER A 652 21.34 -0.33 7.73
C SER A 652 22.31 -0.13 8.91
N TYR A 653 21.98 0.74 9.86
CA TYR A 653 22.80 0.93 11.07
C TYR A 653 22.76 -0.27 11.99
N ASP A 654 21.57 -0.86 12.20
CA ASP A 654 21.40 -1.99 13.11
C ASP A 654 21.01 -3.30 12.44
N GLN A 655 20.92 -3.30 11.11
CA GLN A 655 20.59 -4.48 10.29
C GLN A 655 19.26 -5.13 10.69
N ARG A 656 18.26 -4.33 11.01
CA ARG A 656 16.92 -4.79 11.37
C ARG A 656 15.88 -4.34 10.36
N VAL A 657 14.86 -5.16 10.18
CA VAL A 657 13.63 -4.80 9.47
C VAL A 657 12.64 -4.27 10.49
N TYR A 658 12.09 -3.11 10.21
CA TYR A 658 11.10 -2.41 11.02
C TYR A 658 9.74 -2.40 10.31
N ALA A 659 8.69 -2.69 11.06
CA ALA A 659 7.32 -2.42 10.63
C ALA A 659 6.80 -1.18 11.37
N ILE A 660 6.32 -0.21 10.61
CA ILE A 660 5.87 1.08 11.12
C ILE A 660 4.41 1.29 10.72
N GLY A 661 3.58 1.60 11.70
CA GLY A 661 2.16 1.82 11.45
C GLY A 661 1.36 1.99 12.73
N LYS A 662 0.05 2.12 12.59
CA LYS A 662 -0.86 2.23 13.72
C LYS A 662 -0.93 0.90 14.47
N GLY A 663 -0.67 0.92 15.78
CA GLY A 663 -0.57 -0.27 16.63
C GLY A 663 -1.70 -0.41 17.64
N PRO A 664 -1.88 -1.61 18.22
CA PRO A 664 -2.86 -1.85 19.27
C PRO A 664 -2.43 -1.20 20.59
N SER A 665 -3.40 -0.75 21.37
CA SER A 665 -3.24 -0.30 22.74
C SER A 665 -4.04 -1.17 23.70
N ALA A 666 -3.71 -1.11 24.99
CA ALA A 666 -4.49 -1.72 26.04
C ALA A 666 -4.71 -0.73 27.18
N THR A 667 -5.97 -0.57 27.58
CA THR A 667 -6.38 0.24 28.72
C THR A 667 -6.69 -0.68 29.90
N THR A 668 -6.36 -0.24 31.12
CA THR A 668 -6.79 -0.86 32.36
C THR A 668 -7.50 0.18 33.22
N VAL A 669 -8.42 -0.26 34.07
CA VAL A 669 -9.08 0.58 35.07
C VAL A 669 -9.30 -0.20 36.35
N SER A 670 -9.15 0.45 37.49
CA SER A 670 -9.50 -0.09 38.79
C SER A 670 -10.12 0.98 39.68
N ALA A 671 -11.07 0.55 40.49
CA ALA A 671 -11.73 1.31 41.55
C ALA A 671 -11.60 0.48 42.85
N PRO A 672 -11.93 1.03 44.04
CA PRO A 672 -11.93 0.26 45.28
C PRO A 672 -12.79 -1.00 45.17
N ASP A 673 -12.29 -2.12 45.65
CA ASP A 673 -13.00 -3.43 45.65
C ASP A 673 -14.15 -3.47 46.67
N THR A 674 -14.16 -2.51 47.60
CA THR A 674 -15.22 -2.39 48.63
C THR A 674 -16.17 -1.25 48.30
N ALA A 675 -17.46 -1.43 48.64
CA ALA A 675 -18.40 -0.34 48.50
C ALA A 675 -18.01 0.88 49.35
N VAL A 676 -18.31 2.06 48.84
CA VAL A 676 -18.01 3.33 49.51
C VAL A 676 -19.31 4.01 49.89
N PRO A 677 -19.34 4.78 51.05
CA PRO A 677 -20.49 5.57 51.40
C PRO A 677 -20.74 6.71 50.43
N LEU A 678 -22.01 7.03 50.16
CA LEU A 678 -22.39 8.21 49.40
C LEU A 678 -21.74 9.50 50.00
N GLY A 679 -21.20 10.35 49.13
CA GLY A 679 -20.48 11.55 49.51
C GLY A 679 -18.98 11.32 49.69
N SER A 680 -18.51 10.08 49.65
CA SER A 680 -17.07 9.78 49.63
C SER A 680 -16.48 9.90 48.23
N SER A 681 -15.34 10.52 48.11
CA SER A 681 -14.57 10.52 46.87
C SER A 681 -13.76 9.22 46.72
N VAL A 682 -13.77 8.64 45.52
CA VAL A 682 -13.04 7.43 45.20
C VAL A 682 -11.93 7.73 44.19
N VAL A 683 -10.83 6.99 44.30
CA VAL A 683 -9.72 7.06 43.36
C VAL A 683 -9.94 5.98 42.30
N ILE A 684 -10.14 6.43 41.06
CA ILE A 684 -10.14 5.59 39.86
C ILE A 684 -8.76 5.71 39.26
N ARG A 685 -8.10 4.59 38.98
CA ARG A 685 -6.77 4.58 38.40
C ARG A 685 -6.65 3.50 37.35
N GLY A 686 -5.71 3.70 36.45
CA GLY A 686 -5.40 2.70 35.41
C GLY A 686 -4.17 3.08 34.64
N LYS A 687 -3.98 2.41 33.54
CA LYS A 687 -2.88 2.69 32.61
C LYS A 687 -3.31 2.46 31.18
N VAL A 688 -2.61 3.10 30.24
CA VAL A 688 -2.70 2.83 28.81
C VAL A 688 -1.31 2.47 28.31
N VAL A 689 -1.20 1.32 27.71
CA VAL A 689 0.06 0.78 27.19
C VAL A 689 -0.03 0.41 25.73
N ASP A 690 1.10 0.52 25.05
CA ASP A 690 1.33 -0.03 23.73
C ASP A 690 1.46 -1.56 23.85
N VAL A 691 0.63 -2.29 23.13
CA VAL A 691 0.69 -3.76 23.08
C VAL A 691 1.05 -4.27 21.68
N SER A 692 1.70 -3.43 20.89
CA SER A 692 2.26 -3.81 19.61
C SER A 692 3.16 -5.02 19.76
N PRO A 693 3.23 -5.91 18.77
CA PRO A 693 3.95 -7.18 18.90
C PRO A 693 5.40 -7.04 19.33
N GLY A 694 6.08 -5.98 18.89
CA GLY A 694 7.47 -5.72 19.25
C GLY A 694 7.70 -5.41 20.74
N THR A 695 6.66 -4.93 21.45
CA THR A 695 6.77 -4.67 22.90
C THR A 695 6.95 -5.95 23.73
N LYS A 696 6.69 -7.11 23.13
CA LYS A 696 6.89 -8.43 23.74
C LYS A 696 8.32 -8.96 23.58
N ASP A 697 9.18 -8.27 22.82
CA ASP A 697 10.60 -8.60 22.76
C ASP A 697 11.19 -8.62 24.17
N SER A 698 11.97 -9.66 24.48
CA SER A 698 12.46 -9.88 25.84
C SER A 698 13.28 -8.70 26.38
N GLY A 699 14.07 -8.04 25.54
CA GLY A 699 14.86 -6.87 25.91
C GLY A 699 13.98 -5.66 26.22
N ILE A 700 12.89 -5.47 25.48
CA ILE A 700 11.92 -4.41 25.73
C ILE A 700 11.09 -4.74 26.96
N ALA A 701 10.54 -5.95 27.07
CA ALA A 701 9.70 -6.37 28.18
C ALA A 701 10.45 -6.27 29.54
N MET A 702 11.75 -6.57 29.57
CA MET A 702 12.56 -6.38 30.80
C MET A 702 12.74 -4.92 31.18
N ARG A 703 12.79 -4.01 30.22
CA ARG A 703 12.90 -2.58 30.48
C ARG A 703 11.58 -1.94 30.92
N PHE A 704 10.47 -2.53 30.52
CA PHE A 704 9.11 -2.06 30.76
C PHE A 704 8.24 -3.14 31.42
N PRO A 705 8.49 -3.48 32.67
CA PRO A 705 7.78 -4.56 33.36
C PRO A 705 6.28 -4.30 33.50
N ASP A 706 5.86 -3.03 33.53
CA ASP A 706 4.45 -2.62 33.55
C ASP A 706 3.82 -2.46 32.18
N GLY A 707 4.54 -2.79 31.11
CA GLY A 707 4.19 -2.52 29.72
C GLY A 707 4.80 -1.21 29.19
N VAL A 708 4.94 -1.11 27.87
CA VAL A 708 5.43 0.11 27.24
C VAL A 708 4.33 1.17 27.30
N PRO A 709 4.55 2.34 27.94
CA PRO A 709 3.54 3.39 27.97
C PRO A 709 3.10 3.84 26.57
N ALA A 710 1.80 4.02 26.37
CA ALA A 710 1.30 4.74 25.21
C ALA A 710 1.56 6.25 25.41
N VAL A 711 2.12 6.90 24.39
CA VAL A 711 2.51 8.32 24.45
C VAL A 711 1.80 9.12 23.38
N ALA A 712 1.72 10.44 23.56
CA ALA A 712 1.15 11.35 22.59
C ALA A 712 1.89 11.30 21.24
N ASP A 713 1.18 11.54 20.15
CA ASP A 713 1.69 11.42 18.78
C ASP A 713 2.92 12.31 18.52
N GLU A 714 2.98 13.50 19.10
CA GLU A 714 4.12 14.41 18.99
C GLU A 714 5.41 13.89 19.64
N CYS A 715 5.31 12.97 20.60
CA CYS A 715 6.46 12.36 21.26
C CYS A 715 6.93 11.07 20.58
N MET A 716 6.19 10.60 19.58
CA MET A 716 6.35 9.23 19.03
C MET A 716 7.74 8.98 18.45
N GLY A 717 8.34 9.93 17.76
CA GLY A 717 9.67 9.76 17.16
C GLY A 717 10.73 9.37 18.19
N ASP A 718 10.97 10.24 19.13
CA ASP A 718 11.98 10.04 20.19
C ASP A 718 11.64 8.86 21.10
N TRP A 719 10.33 8.63 21.33
CA TRP A 719 9.87 7.50 22.12
C TRP A 719 10.22 6.16 21.46
N MET A 720 10.02 6.03 20.17
CA MET A 720 10.37 4.79 19.41
C MET A 720 11.88 4.58 19.36
N LEU A 721 12.67 5.64 19.21
CA LEU A 721 14.13 5.55 19.32
C LEU A 721 14.57 5.05 20.69
N TYR A 722 13.95 5.55 21.77
CA TYR A 722 14.23 5.08 23.13
C TYR A 722 13.83 3.61 23.31
N VAL A 723 12.63 3.22 22.88
CA VAL A 723 12.12 1.87 23.09
C VAL A 723 12.91 0.83 22.29
N TYR A 724 13.11 1.07 21.00
CA TYR A 724 13.66 0.07 20.08
C TYR A 724 15.16 0.19 19.82
N LYS A 725 15.72 1.39 19.94
CA LYS A 725 17.14 1.67 19.65
C LYS A 725 17.94 2.10 20.88
N GLN A 726 17.32 2.13 22.05
CA GLN A 726 17.96 2.49 23.32
C GLN A 726 18.63 3.88 23.32
N PHE A 727 18.08 4.81 22.53
CA PHE A 727 18.44 6.22 22.67
C PHE A 727 18.11 6.74 24.07
N PRO A 728 18.64 7.88 24.48
CA PRO A 728 18.30 8.49 25.77
C PRO A 728 16.78 8.64 25.93
N ARG A 729 16.28 8.39 27.14
CA ARG A 729 14.85 8.58 27.40
C ARG A 729 14.49 10.06 27.24
N PRO A 730 13.48 10.39 26.43
CA PRO A 730 12.98 11.75 26.32
C PRO A 730 12.47 12.26 27.68
N THR A 731 12.72 13.53 27.98
CA THR A 731 12.37 14.15 29.28
C THR A 731 10.99 14.78 29.30
N ASP A 732 10.44 15.06 28.14
CA ASP A 732 9.19 15.80 27.91
C ASP A 732 8.06 14.92 27.37
N VAL A 733 8.09 13.62 27.67
CA VAL A 733 7.09 12.65 27.21
C VAL A 733 5.72 12.99 27.77
N LYS A 734 4.79 13.22 26.88
CA LYS A 734 3.37 13.41 27.20
C LYS A 734 2.60 12.11 27.03
N GLY A 735 1.67 11.87 27.96
CA GLY A 735 0.79 10.72 27.90
C GLY A 735 -0.43 10.96 27.01
N VAL A 736 -1.29 9.93 26.91
CA VAL A 736 -2.49 9.92 26.10
C VAL A 736 -3.72 10.30 26.93
N TRP A 737 -4.73 10.87 26.26
CA TRP A 737 -6.00 11.20 26.87
C TRP A 737 -6.85 9.96 27.14
N VAL A 738 -7.43 9.87 28.33
CA VAL A 738 -8.37 8.80 28.73
C VAL A 738 -9.66 9.43 29.19
N LYS A 739 -10.77 9.03 28.62
CA LYS A 739 -12.12 9.38 29.04
C LYS A 739 -12.61 8.38 30.08
N LEU A 740 -13.32 8.89 31.10
CA LEU A 740 -13.93 8.09 32.16
C LEU A 740 -15.41 8.36 32.22
N ASP A 741 -16.19 7.30 32.22
CA ASP A 741 -17.65 7.33 32.33
C ASP A 741 -18.10 6.35 33.41
N ALA A 742 -19.28 6.60 34.00
CA ALA A 742 -19.95 5.68 34.90
C ALA A 742 -21.37 5.40 34.42
N ILE A 743 -21.78 4.14 34.51
CA ILE A 743 -23.15 3.74 34.21
C ILE A 743 -23.76 3.09 35.45
N ASN A 744 -24.85 3.64 35.96
CA ASN A 744 -25.58 2.99 37.03
C ASN A 744 -26.23 1.72 36.50
N VAL A 745 -25.85 0.57 37.05
CA VAL A 745 -26.29 -0.77 36.58
C VAL A 745 -27.77 -0.97 36.68
N TYR A 746 -28.44 -0.36 37.68
CA TYR A 746 -29.88 -0.55 37.95
C TYR A 746 -30.77 0.38 37.13
N THR A 747 -30.30 1.62 36.89
CA THR A 747 -31.11 2.64 36.21
C THR A 747 -30.70 2.85 34.75
N GLY A 748 -29.52 2.40 34.35
CA GLY A 748 -28.92 2.72 33.04
C GLY A 748 -28.47 4.19 32.93
N GLU A 749 -28.47 4.97 34.01
CA GLU A 749 -28.09 6.37 34.02
C GLU A 749 -26.62 6.48 33.69
N TYR A 750 -26.30 7.25 32.64
CA TYR A 750 -24.95 7.55 32.21
C TYR A 750 -24.43 8.82 32.89
N ILE A 751 -23.22 8.77 33.41
CA ILE A 751 -22.55 9.87 34.10
C ILE A 751 -21.16 10.06 33.46
N ASP A 752 -20.93 11.25 32.96
CA ASP A 752 -19.60 11.68 32.51
C ASP A 752 -18.76 12.01 33.74
N ILE A 753 -17.72 11.22 34.00
CA ILE A 753 -16.75 11.48 35.07
C ILE A 753 -15.75 12.54 34.64
N GLY A 754 -15.55 12.68 33.31
CA GLY A 754 -14.52 13.52 32.71
C GLY A 754 -13.39 12.72 32.12
N GLY A 755 -12.18 13.28 32.14
CA GLY A 755 -11.01 12.59 31.60
C GLY A 755 -9.71 13.21 32.07
N THR A 756 -8.63 12.52 31.78
CA THR A 756 -7.27 12.94 32.15
C THR A 756 -6.25 12.40 31.16
N HIS A 757 -5.06 12.96 31.17
CA HIS A 757 -3.93 12.39 30.46
C HIS A 757 -3.18 11.40 31.35
N THR A 758 -2.64 10.35 30.74
CA THR A 758 -1.67 9.49 31.42
C THR A 758 -0.37 10.27 31.68
N ASP A 759 0.39 9.85 32.67
CA ASP A 759 1.75 10.34 32.91
C ASP A 759 2.76 9.69 31.94
N SER A 760 4.03 10.05 32.04
CA SER A 760 5.10 9.51 31.20
C SER A 760 5.40 8.01 31.42
N ALA A 761 4.76 7.39 32.40
CA ALA A 761 4.81 5.96 32.70
C ALA A 761 3.53 5.24 32.27
N GLY A 762 2.60 5.98 31.65
CA GLY A 762 1.34 5.46 31.13
C GLY A 762 0.21 5.35 32.15
N PHE A 763 0.40 5.80 33.39
CA PHE A 763 -0.62 5.74 34.43
C PHE A 763 -1.50 6.98 34.44
N TYR A 764 -2.76 6.79 34.83
CA TYR A 764 -3.69 7.87 35.09
C TYR A 764 -4.44 7.67 36.42
N THR A 765 -4.87 8.77 37.01
CA THR A 765 -5.64 8.77 38.25
C THR A 765 -6.67 9.89 38.19
N VAL A 766 -7.92 9.57 38.55
CA VAL A 766 -9.02 10.53 38.65
C VAL A 766 -9.73 10.32 39.99
N MET A 767 -10.07 11.42 40.68
CA MET A 767 -10.95 11.39 41.83
C MET A 767 -12.40 11.61 41.36
N TRP A 768 -13.31 10.76 41.79
CA TRP A 768 -14.71 10.86 41.49
C TRP A 768 -15.56 10.73 42.75
N THR A 769 -16.59 11.54 42.88
CA THR A 769 -17.58 11.43 43.95
C THR A 769 -18.90 10.99 43.33
N PRO A 770 -19.35 9.76 43.59
CA PRO A 770 -20.60 9.25 43.04
C PRO A 770 -21.79 10.12 43.51
N PRO A 771 -22.71 10.51 42.61
CA PRO A 771 -23.80 11.40 42.96
C PRO A 771 -24.98 10.73 43.69
N LYS A 772 -25.11 9.39 43.56
CA LYS A 772 -26.21 8.59 44.10
C LYS A 772 -25.71 7.23 44.58
N GLU A 773 -26.52 6.61 45.45
CA GLU A 773 -26.32 5.20 45.81
C GLU A 773 -26.58 4.29 44.62
N GLY A 774 -25.92 3.13 44.60
CA GLY A 774 -26.08 2.14 43.54
C GLY A 774 -24.83 1.37 43.25
N LEU A 775 -24.96 0.50 42.26
CA LEU A 775 -23.81 -0.19 41.64
C LEU A 775 -23.49 0.53 40.32
N TYR A 776 -22.23 0.88 40.12
CA TYR A 776 -21.75 1.55 38.90
C TYR A 776 -20.75 0.69 38.17
N THR A 777 -20.90 0.58 36.85
CA THR A 777 -19.83 0.18 35.95
C THR A 777 -19.06 1.43 35.56
N ILE A 778 -17.78 1.46 35.81
CA ILE A 778 -16.86 2.52 35.39
C ILE A 778 -16.17 2.08 34.12
N LEU A 779 -16.29 2.87 33.08
CA LEU A 779 -15.67 2.66 31.77
C LEU A 779 -14.54 3.67 31.61
N ALA A 780 -13.34 3.17 31.31
CA ALA A 780 -12.20 3.98 30.91
C ALA A 780 -11.93 3.73 29.44
N THR A 781 -11.97 4.75 28.62
CA THR A 781 -11.80 4.68 27.18
C THR A 781 -10.62 5.54 26.73
N PHE A 782 -9.67 4.90 26.08
CA PHE A 782 -8.69 5.58 25.24
C PHE A 782 -9.25 5.60 23.80
N PRO A 783 -9.58 6.76 23.22
CA PRO A 783 -10.24 6.83 21.91
C PRO A 783 -9.32 6.50 20.73
N GLY A 784 -8.04 6.21 21.01
CA GLY A 784 -7.01 6.05 20.00
C GLY A 784 -6.36 7.37 19.60
N SER A 785 -5.33 7.27 18.78
CA SER A 785 -4.59 8.42 18.23
C SER A 785 -4.14 8.11 16.80
N LYS A 786 -3.27 8.91 16.23
CA LYS A 786 -2.62 8.59 14.94
C LYS A 786 -1.73 7.35 15.05
N SER A 787 -1.14 7.12 16.22
CA SER A 787 -0.21 6.02 16.52
C SER A 787 -0.90 4.73 16.96
N TYR A 788 -2.04 4.85 17.66
CA TYR A 788 -2.68 3.73 18.34
C TYR A 788 -4.15 3.56 17.96
N TYR A 789 -4.57 2.31 17.85
CA TYR A 789 -5.98 1.95 17.84
C TYR A 789 -6.60 2.19 19.24
N PRO A 790 -7.93 2.42 19.32
CA PRO A 790 -8.61 2.62 20.59
C PRO A 790 -8.58 1.37 21.46
N SER A 791 -8.73 1.59 22.76
CA SER A 791 -8.93 0.51 23.73
C SER A 791 -9.77 1.00 24.92
N TYR A 792 -10.42 0.08 25.61
CA TYR A 792 -11.20 0.41 26.80
C TYR A 792 -11.10 -0.70 27.85
N ALA A 793 -11.48 -0.37 29.07
CA ALA A 793 -11.59 -1.31 30.18
C ALA A 793 -12.72 -0.91 31.11
N GLU A 794 -13.24 -1.89 31.81
CA GLU A 794 -14.35 -1.72 32.74
C GLU A 794 -13.99 -2.21 34.16
N THR A 795 -14.55 -1.57 35.17
CA THR A 795 -14.55 -2.02 36.57
C THR A 795 -15.88 -1.63 37.22
N SER A 796 -16.13 -2.12 38.43
CA SER A 796 -17.36 -1.82 39.12
C SER A 796 -17.10 -1.25 40.50
N ILE A 797 -18.00 -0.39 40.99
CA ILE A 797 -17.99 0.11 42.36
C ILE A 797 -19.38 0.21 42.93
N GLY A 798 -19.53 -0.26 44.20
CA GLY A 798 -20.77 -0.08 44.95
C GLY A 798 -20.75 1.21 45.77
N VAL A 799 -21.90 1.90 45.81
CA VAL A 799 -22.11 3.09 46.64
C VAL A 799 -23.27 2.83 47.60
N THR A 800 -23.01 2.84 48.89
CA THR A 800 -23.97 2.63 49.95
C THR A 800 -24.50 3.94 50.51
N ALA A 801 -25.56 3.88 51.32
CA ALA A 801 -26.07 5.04 52.04
C ALA A 801 -24.96 5.77 52.83
N ALA A 802 -25.07 7.07 52.90
CA ALA A 802 -24.17 7.88 53.75
C ALA A 802 -24.23 7.36 55.20
N PRO A 803 -23.12 7.27 55.93
CA PRO A 803 -23.16 6.92 57.35
C PRO A 803 -24.04 7.93 58.09
N PRO A 804 -24.86 7.49 59.08
CA PRO A 804 -25.61 8.42 59.87
C PRO A 804 -24.67 9.46 60.49
N PRO A 805 -25.11 10.72 60.58
CA PRO A 805 -24.26 11.76 61.21
C PRO A 805 -23.87 11.26 62.59
N PRO A 806 -22.65 11.50 63.07
CA PRO A 806 -22.24 11.15 64.41
C PRO A 806 -23.23 11.78 65.40
N PRO A 807 -23.66 11.02 66.44
CA PRO A 807 -24.56 11.60 67.47
C PRO A 807 -23.96 12.94 67.91
N THR A 808 -24.82 13.96 67.88
CA THR A 808 -24.43 15.29 68.37
C THR A 808 -23.81 15.06 69.74
N PRO A 809 -22.59 15.47 70.02
CA PRO A 809 -22.03 15.33 71.38
C PRO A 809 -23.00 15.96 72.35
N GLU A 810 -23.58 15.15 73.29
CA GLU A 810 -24.33 15.73 74.42
C GLU A 810 -23.40 16.76 75.01
N THR A 811 -23.85 18.02 75.02
CA THR A 811 -23.12 19.10 75.62
C THR A 811 -22.88 18.66 77.04
N PRO A 812 -21.67 18.50 77.56
CA PRO A 812 -21.45 18.11 78.95
C PRO A 812 -22.21 19.07 79.78
N GLU A 813 -23.19 18.61 80.66
CA GLU A 813 -23.75 19.47 81.69
C GLU A 813 -22.57 20.04 82.46
N ILE A 814 -22.37 21.33 82.31
CA ILE A 814 -21.37 22.02 83.07
C ILE A 814 -21.83 21.91 84.53
N PRO A 815 -21.16 21.19 85.45
CA PRO A 815 -21.54 21.11 86.84
C PRO A 815 -21.70 22.53 87.36
N THR A 816 -22.87 22.85 87.91
CA THR A 816 -23.16 24.12 88.53
C THR A 816 -22.06 24.38 89.54
N PRO A 817 -21.40 25.51 89.48
CA PRO A 817 -20.28 25.81 90.44
C PRO A 817 -20.84 25.64 91.83
N PRO A 818 -20.09 25.02 92.79
CA PRO A 818 -20.54 24.92 94.23
C PRO A 818 -20.91 26.30 94.71
N ASP A 819 -22.11 26.39 95.39
CA ASP A 819 -22.55 27.63 96.10
C ASP A 819 -21.66 27.95 97.26
N TYR A 820 -20.73 28.81 97.11
CA TYR A 820 -19.75 29.30 98.16
C TYR A 820 -20.39 30.36 99.03
N THR A 821 -21.66 30.79 98.83
CA THR A 821 -22.37 31.81 99.51
C THR A 821 -22.38 31.56 101.06
N PRO A 822 -22.67 30.31 101.57
CA PRO A 822 -22.58 30.04 103.01
C PRO A 822 -21.22 30.20 103.62
N ILE A 823 -20.18 29.77 102.88
CA ILE A 823 -18.76 29.89 103.33
C ILE A 823 -18.30 31.32 103.29
N LEU A 824 -18.63 32.08 102.33
CA LEU A 824 -18.33 33.52 102.26
C LEU A 824 -19.09 34.30 103.35
N THR A 825 -20.38 33.96 103.65
CA THR A 825 -21.17 34.54 104.68
C THR A 825 -20.59 34.23 106.08
N GLY A 826 -20.20 32.96 106.29
CA GLY A 826 -19.46 32.54 107.52
C GLY A 826 -18.17 33.29 107.74
N LEU A 827 -17.36 33.41 106.65
CA LEU A 827 -16.13 34.16 106.72
C LEU A 827 -16.33 35.65 107.03
N ALA A 828 -17.33 36.28 106.43
CA ALA A 828 -17.71 37.65 106.66
C ALA A 828 -18.12 37.88 108.14
N VAL A 829 -18.93 36.97 108.70
CA VAL A 829 -19.31 37.04 110.15
C VAL A 829 -18.15 36.87 111.06
N ALA A 830 -17.25 35.88 110.69
CA ALA A 830 -16.06 35.66 111.45
C ALA A 830 -15.10 36.92 111.49
N ILE A 831 -14.97 37.58 110.33
CA ILE A 831 -14.17 38.82 110.19
C ILE A 831 -14.81 39.96 111.00
N ILE A 832 -16.16 40.06 111.04
CA ILE A 832 -16.87 41.04 111.85
C ILE A 832 -16.68 40.78 113.38
N VAL A 833 -16.79 39.51 113.76
CA VAL A 833 -16.52 39.10 115.12
C VAL A 833 -15.08 39.41 115.57
N VAL A 834 -14.14 39.08 114.70
CA VAL A 834 -12.69 39.42 115.02
C VAL A 834 -12.52 40.96 115.11
N ALA A 835 -13.13 41.68 114.16
CA ALA A 835 -13.09 43.17 114.26
C ALA A 835 -13.66 43.75 115.51
N ILE A 836 -14.82 43.19 115.96
CA ILE A 836 -15.46 43.58 117.23
C ILE A 836 -14.56 43.24 118.41
N LEU A 837 -13.97 42.04 118.39
CA LEU A 837 -13.02 41.66 119.48
C LEU A 837 -11.74 42.56 119.50
N VAL A 838 -11.19 42.90 118.33
CA VAL A 838 -10.03 43.86 118.26
C VAL A 838 -10.46 45.28 118.82
N VAL A 839 -11.65 45.73 118.38
CA VAL A 839 -12.21 47.00 118.95
C VAL A 839 -12.37 46.96 120.48
N TYR A 840 -12.91 45.81 120.95
CA TYR A 840 -13.11 45.56 122.39
C TYR A 840 -11.71 45.53 123.07
N ASP A 841 -10.75 44.84 122.51
CA ASP A 841 -9.35 44.89 123.12
C ASP A 841 -8.77 46.26 123.06
N ILE A 842 -8.90 47.03 122.00
CA ILE A 842 -8.41 48.43 121.96
C ILE A 842 -9.10 49.31 123.02
N ILE A 843 -10.40 49.13 123.20
CA ILE A 843 -11.15 49.84 124.25
C ILE A 843 -10.70 49.42 125.72
N SER A 844 -10.51 48.11 125.81
CA SER A 844 -10.06 47.57 127.10
C SER A 844 -8.65 48.00 127.46
N VAL A 845 -7.69 48.03 126.54
CA VAL A 845 -6.36 48.53 126.71
C VAL A 845 -6.37 50.07 127.05
N ARG A 846 -7.26 50.82 126.38
CA ARG A 846 -7.50 52.22 126.69
C ARG A 846 -8.05 52.50 128.12
N LYS A 847 -8.83 51.57 128.68
CA LYS A 847 -9.35 51.68 130.07
C LYS A 847 -8.31 51.31 131.13
N MET A 848 -7.30 50.54 130.78
CA MET A 848 -6.23 50.18 131.64
C MET A 848 -5.09 51.22 131.68
N ARG A 849 -5.12 52.32 130.84
CA ARG A 849 -4.19 53.40 130.76
C ARG A 849 -4.76 54.76 131.36
N LYS A 850 -5.95 54.71 131.98
CA LYS A 850 -6.42 55.77 132.86
C LYS A 850 -6.40 55.18 134.33
#